data_30dabb950d66c04970e4e65bd7dcbf81
#
_entry.id   30dabb950d66c04970e4e65bd7dcbf81
#
_cell.length_a   1.000
_cell.length_b   1.000
_cell.length_c   1.000
_cell.angle_alpha   90.00
_cell.angle_beta   90.00
_cell.angle_gamma   90.00
#
_symmetry.space_group_name_H-M   'P 1'
#
loop_
_entity.id
_entity.type
_entity.pdbx_description
1 polymer ?
#
loop_
_entity_poly.entity_id
_entity_poly.type
_entity_poly.pdbx_seq_one_letter_code
_entity_poly.pdbx_strand_id
1 'polypeptide(L)'
;MANRLTQTTSPYLLQHADNPVDWWPWSPEAFEEARRRDVPVLLSVGYASCHWCHVMAHESFEDETVAAYLNERFVAVKVDREERPDVDAVYMEAVQAATGHGGWPMTVFLTPDAEPFYFGTYFPPEPRHGSPSFQQVLEGVSAAWTDRREEVAEVAGRIVADLAGRSLARGGDGVPGEAEIAQALLGLTREYDEQHGGFGGAPKFPPAMVVEFLLRHYARTGAEGALQMAADTCSAMARGGIYDQLGGGFARYSVDREWVVPHFEKMLYDNALLCRVYAHLWRTTGSAEARRIALETADFMVRELRTAEGGFASALDADSEDQEGKHVEGAFYVWTPAQLREVLGEEDGAFAAAYFGVTEEGTFEEGASVLQLSGEARPVDAGRVADVRARLLAAREERPRPGRDDKVVAAWNGLAIAALAETGAYFDRPDLVERATEAADLLVRVHLGEVARLTRTSKDGRAGTNAGVLEDYGDVAEGFLALAAVTGEGAWLEFAGFLLDVVLEQFTGEGGQLYDTAHEAEKLIRRPQDPTDSATPAGWTAAAGALLSYAAYTGSEAHRTAAEGALGVVKALGPRAPRFIGWGLAVAEALLDGPREVAVAGPVGGELHRTALLGQAPGAVVAAGEGPGAGAEFPLLVDRPLVGGEPTAYVCRHFVCDAPTTDAGELAGKLGG
;
A
#
# COMPACT_ATOMS: atom_id res chain seq x y z
N MET A 1 -21.75 0.05 29.13
CA MET A 1 -20.66 0.94 29.65
C MET A 1 -19.55 0.88 28.62
N ALA A 2 -18.98 2.03 28.27
CA ALA A 2 -17.88 2.06 27.33
C ALA A 2 -16.72 1.17 27.83
N ASN A 3 -16.15 0.38 26.93
CA ASN A 3 -15.04 -0.52 27.21
C ASN A 3 -13.67 0.19 27.12
N ARG A 4 -12.55 -0.55 27.21
CA ARG A 4 -11.19 0.01 27.25
C ARG A 4 -10.74 0.63 25.94
N LEU A 5 -11.43 0.33 24.82
CA LEU A 5 -11.07 0.86 23.50
C LEU A 5 -11.31 2.37 23.36
N THR A 6 -12.11 2.99 24.26
CA THR A 6 -12.32 4.46 24.30
C THR A 6 -11.04 5.28 24.46
N GLN A 7 -9.94 4.67 24.91
CA GLN A 7 -8.66 5.35 25.13
C GLN A 7 -7.68 5.20 23.97
N THR A 8 -8.07 4.47 22.92
CA THR A 8 -7.23 4.24 21.74
C THR A 8 -7.35 5.37 20.71
N THR A 9 -6.37 5.47 19.81
CA THR A 9 -6.38 6.41 18.69
C THR A 9 -6.91 5.79 17.40
N SER A 10 -7.03 4.46 17.34
CA SER A 10 -7.51 3.75 16.15
C SER A 10 -8.99 3.99 15.91
N PRO A 11 -9.42 4.53 14.76
CA PRO A 11 -10.82 4.65 14.38
C PRO A 11 -11.55 3.30 14.42
N TYR A 12 -10.90 2.22 13.97
CA TYR A 12 -11.45 0.87 14.02
C TYR A 12 -11.76 0.41 15.45
N LEU A 13 -10.83 0.59 16.37
CA LEU A 13 -11.04 0.21 17.76
C LEU A 13 -12.13 1.08 18.40
N LEU A 14 -12.18 2.37 18.08
CA LEU A 14 -13.20 3.29 18.57
C LEU A 14 -14.61 2.93 18.08
N GLN A 15 -14.78 2.36 16.87
CA GLN A 15 -16.07 1.83 16.39
C GLN A 15 -16.65 0.75 17.33
N HIS A 16 -15.78 0.04 18.06
CA HIS A 16 -16.18 -1.01 19.01
C HIS A 16 -16.17 -0.58 20.48
N ALA A 17 -15.94 0.71 20.77
CA ALA A 17 -15.81 1.21 22.14
C ALA A 17 -17.11 1.09 22.95
N ASP A 18 -18.27 1.17 22.31
CA ASP A 18 -19.60 1.09 22.92
C ASP A 18 -20.24 -0.31 22.81
N ASN A 19 -19.54 -1.30 22.23
CA ASN A 19 -20.04 -2.67 22.19
C ASN A 19 -20.30 -3.22 23.61
N PRO A 20 -21.29 -4.11 23.79
CA PRO A 20 -21.51 -4.80 25.06
C PRO A 20 -20.38 -5.79 25.41
N VAL A 21 -19.55 -6.18 24.45
CA VAL A 21 -18.32 -6.97 24.66
C VAL A 21 -17.28 -6.10 25.38
N ASP A 22 -16.69 -6.60 26.45
CA ASP A 22 -15.62 -5.94 27.22
C ASP A 22 -14.26 -6.09 26.50
N TRP A 23 -14.11 -5.38 25.39
CA TRP A 23 -12.92 -5.41 24.54
C TRP A 23 -11.69 -4.83 25.25
N TRP A 24 -10.56 -5.51 25.07
CA TRP A 24 -9.22 -5.06 25.40
C TRP A 24 -8.44 -4.71 24.11
N PRO A 25 -7.60 -3.68 24.12
CA PRO A 25 -6.56 -3.58 23.11
C PRO A 25 -5.51 -4.70 23.34
N TRP A 26 -4.72 -4.98 22.33
CA TRP A 26 -3.57 -5.88 22.49
C TRP A 26 -2.59 -5.28 23.50
N SER A 27 -2.48 -5.91 24.66
CA SER A 27 -1.63 -5.42 25.75
C SER A 27 -1.27 -6.55 26.72
N PRO A 28 -0.15 -6.42 27.48
CA PRO A 28 0.22 -7.39 28.53
C PRO A 28 -0.89 -7.60 29.55
N GLU A 29 -1.61 -6.54 29.90
CA GLU A 29 -2.69 -6.56 30.91
C GLU A 29 -3.86 -7.46 30.49
N ALA A 30 -4.18 -7.53 29.18
CA ALA A 30 -5.20 -8.44 28.67
C ALA A 30 -4.83 -9.90 28.92
N PHE A 31 -3.59 -10.27 28.68
CA PHE A 31 -3.08 -11.62 28.92
C PHE A 31 -2.93 -11.93 30.41
N GLU A 32 -2.54 -10.96 31.23
CA GLU A 32 -2.54 -11.09 32.70
C GLU A 32 -3.95 -11.35 33.24
N GLU A 33 -4.95 -10.65 32.71
CA GLU A 33 -6.36 -10.87 33.07
C GLU A 33 -6.83 -12.28 32.66
N ALA A 34 -6.43 -12.77 31.48
CA ALA A 34 -6.73 -14.13 31.03
C ALA A 34 -6.11 -15.20 31.96
N ARG A 35 -4.85 -14.99 32.38
CA ARG A 35 -4.18 -15.88 33.37
C ARG A 35 -4.89 -15.84 34.72
N ARG A 36 -5.24 -14.64 35.20
CA ARG A 36 -5.91 -14.46 36.50
C ARG A 36 -7.27 -15.14 36.54
N ARG A 37 -8.02 -15.09 35.43
CA ARG A 37 -9.36 -15.71 35.33
C ARG A 37 -9.31 -17.17 34.91
N ASP A 38 -8.15 -17.66 34.44
CA ASP A 38 -7.95 -18.97 33.82
C ASP A 38 -8.92 -19.23 32.65
N VAL A 39 -9.02 -18.26 31.74
CA VAL A 39 -9.87 -18.30 30.55
C VAL A 39 -9.04 -18.10 29.29
N PRO A 40 -9.51 -18.61 28.11
CA PRO A 40 -8.84 -18.36 26.84
C PRO A 40 -9.04 -16.91 26.37
N VAL A 41 -8.18 -16.47 25.46
CA VAL A 41 -8.29 -15.17 24.80
C VAL A 41 -9.00 -15.35 23.45
N LEU A 42 -9.99 -14.52 23.17
CA LEU A 42 -10.51 -14.32 21.83
C LEU A 42 -9.76 -13.14 21.19
N LEU A 43 -8.99 -13.40 20.14
CA LEU A 43 -8.35 -12.40 19.32
C LEU A 43 -9.21 -12.13 18.08
N SER A 44 -9.68 -10.89 17.90
CA SER A 44 -10.38 -10.43 16.71
C SER A 44 -9.58 -9.32 16.04
N VAL A 45 -9.14 -9.57 14.80
CA VAL A 45 -8.34 -8.63 14.00
C VAL A 45 -9.13 -8.16 12.79
N GLY A 46 -9.06 -6.88 12.49
CA GLY A 46 -9.71 -6.25 11.34
C GLY A 46 -9.18 -4.85 11.08
N TYR A 47 -9.92 -4.04 10.35
CA TYR A 47 -9.60 -2.65 10.03
C TYR A 47 -10.88 -1.84 9.75
N ALA A 48 -10.79 -0.50 9.74
CA ALA A 48 -11.96 0.36 9.77
C ALA A 48 -12.87 0.25 8.55
N SER A 49 -12.32 0.11 7.34
CA SER A 49 -13.09 0.02 6.09
C SER A 49 -13.49 -1.42 5.71
N CYS A 50 -13.31 -2.39 6.60
CA CYS A 50 -13.58 -3.80 6.36
C CYS A 50 -15.08 -4.13 6.44
N HIS A 51 -15.76 -4.28 5.31
CA HIS A 51 -17.19 -4.62 5.24
C HIS A 51 -17.59 -5.83 6.12
N TRP A 52 -16.92 -6.97 5.96
CA TRP A 52 -17.23 -8.17 6.76
C TRP A 52 -16.93 -8.03 8.26
N CYS A 53 -16.06 -7.08 8.64
CA CYS A 53 -15.84 -6.74 10.05
C CYS A 53 -17.05 -6.00 10.61
N HIS A 54 -17.66 -5.09 9.83
CA HIS A 54 -18.90 -4.40 10.21
C HIS A 54 -20.07 -5.39 10.32
N VAL A 55 -20.21 -6.29 9.34
CA VAL A 55 -21.25 -7.34 9.37
C VAL A 55 -21.13 -8.17 10.66
N MET A 56 -19.91 -8.65 11.00
CA MET A 56 -19.71 -9.45 12.23
C MET A 56 -19.95 -8.63 13.51
N ALA A 57 -19.66 -7.34 13.48
CA ALA A 57 -19.95 -6.45 14.62
C ALA A 57 -21.46 -6.37 14.90
N HIS A 58 -22.24 -6.06 13.87
CA HIS A 58 -23.69 -5.92 13.99
C HIS A 58 -24.39 -7.26 14.31
N GLU A 59 -23.95 -8.34 13.69
CA GLU A 59 -24.59 -9.65 13.86
C GLU A 59 -24.22 -10.36 15.17
N SER A 60 -23.02 -10.08 15.74
CA SER A 60 -22.49 -10.85 16.87
C SER A 60 -21.97 -10.00 18.03
N PHE A 61 -21.20 -8.93 17.79
CA PHE A 61 -20.56 -8.19 18.89
C PHE A 61 -21.49 -7.18 19.57
N GLU A 62 -22.60 -6.81 18.93
CA GLU A 62 -23.67 -5.97 19.48
C GLU A 62 -24.77 -6.77 20.15
N ASP A 63 -24.79 -8.12 20.01
CA ASP A 63 -25.74 -8.98 20.69
C ASP A 63 -25.40 -9.13 22.17
N GLU A 64 -26.33 -8.76 23.04
CA GLU A 64 -26.19 -8.80 24.51
C GLU A 64 -25.94 -10.21 25.04
N THR A 65 -26.51 -11.25 24.40
CA THR A 65 -26.37 -12.64 24.84
C THR A 65 -24.98 -13.17 24.51
N VAL A 66 -24.51 -12.91 23.29
CA VAL A 66 -23.16 -13.26 22.84
C VAL A 66 -22.12 -12.52 23.70
N ALA A 67 -22.33 -11.22 23.93
CA ALA A 67 -21.44 -10.41 24.74
C ALA A 67 -21.37 -10.89 26.20
N ALA A 68 -22.51 -11.24 26.82
CA ALA A 68 -22.52 -11.77 28.18
C ALA A 68 -21.71 -13.07 28.28
N TYR A 69 -21.87 -13.98 27.30
CA TYR A 69 -21.11 -15.24 27.26
C TYR A 69 -19.61 -14.99 27.06
N LEU A 70 -19.24 -14.10 26.14
CA LEU A 70 -17.85 -13.71 25.90
C LEU A 70 -17.21 -13.12 27.16
N ASN A 71 -17.87 -12.14 27.78
CA ASN A 71 -17.35 -11.47 28.96
C ASN A 71 -17.16 -12.41 30.15
N GLU A 72 -18.00 -13.47 30.26
CA GLU A 72 -17.87 -14.47 31.33
C GLU A 72 -16.74 -15.48 31.05
N ARG A 73 -16.58 -15.93 29.79
CA ARG A 73 -15.78 -17.11 29.46
C ARG A 73 -14.45 -16.80 28.77
N PHE A 74 -14.23 -15.58 28.32
CA PHE A 74 -13.04 -15.18 27.57
C PHE A 74 -12.50 -13.84 28.06
N VAL A 75 -11.27 -13.53 27.65
CA VAL A 75 -10.78 -12.15 27.53
C VAL A 75 -10.80 -11.84 26.04
N ALA A 76 -11.62 -10.87 25.65
CA ALA A 76 -11.78 -10.47 24.24
C ALA A 76 -10.79 -9.36 23.88
N VAL A 77 -9.89 -9.62 22.95
CA VAL A 77 -8.87 -8.69 22.47
C VAL A 77 -9.20 -8.28 21.03
N LYS A 78 -9.22 -6.96 20.79
CA LYS A 78 -9.44 -6.38 19.46
C LYS A 78 -8.17 -5.73 18.95
N VAL A 79 -7.82 -6.00 17.68
CA VAL A 79 -6.61 -5.47 17.04
C VAL A 79 -6.96 -4.82 15.71
N ASP A 80 -6.48 -3.60 15.53
CA ASP A 80 -6.41 -2.94 14.23
C ASP A 80 -5.14 -3.42 13.51
N ARG A 81 -5.30 -4.16 12.40
CA ARG A 81 -4.17 -4.67 11.61
C ARG A 81 -3.28 -3.58 11.03
N GLU A 82 -3.84 -2.39 10.85
CA GLU A 82 -3.10 -1.26 10.29
C GLU A 82 -2.19 -0.61 11.33
N GLU A 83 -2.58 -0.68 12.62
CA GLU A 83 -1.73 -0.25 13.74
C GLU A 83 -0.75 -1.34 14.23
N ARG A 84 -1.17 -2.62 14.14
CA ARG A 84 -0.37 -3.78 14.59
C ARG A 84 -0.24 -4.83 13.48
N PRO A 85 0.41 -4.47 12.35
CA PRO A 85 0.64 -5.41 11.25
C PRO A 85 1.51 -6.60 11.65
N ASP A 86 2.33 -6.46 12.68
CA ASP A 86 3.15 -7.52 13.27
C ASP A 86 2.30 -8.62 13.93
N VAL A 87 1.28 -8.25 14.68
CA VAL A 87 0.31 -9.18 15.28
C VAL A 87 -0.51 -9.85 14.18
N ASP A 88 -1.05 -9.04 13.24
CA ASP A 88 -1.82 -9.55 12.10
C ASP A 88 -1.02 -10.60 11.32
N ALA A 89 0.22 -10.30 10.92
CA ALA A 89 1.06 -11.19 10.13
C ALA A 89 1.30 -12.55 10.82
N VAL A 90 1.65 -12.54 12.11
CA VAL A 90 1.95 -13.77 12.86
C VAL A 90 0.74 -14.68 12.97
N TYR A 91 -0.44 -14.12 13.27
CA TYR A 91 -1.67 -14.93 13.43
C TYR A 91 -2.33 -15.26 12.10
N MET A 92 -2.21 -14.40 11.06
CA MET A 92 -2.67 -14.71 9.72
C MET A 92 -1.90 -15.89 9.12
N GLU A 93 -0.58 -15.98 9.35
CA GLU A 93 0.21 -17.14 8.94
C GLU A 93 -0.29 -18.43 9.61
N ALA A 94 -0.63 -18.36 10.90
CA ALA A 94 -1.21 -19.49 11.62
C ALA A 94 -2.57 -19.91 11.07
N VAL A 95 -3.45 -18.92 10.78
CA VAL A 95 -4.76 -19.16 10.17
C VAL A 95 -4.61 -19.82 8.80
N GLN A 96 -3.79 -19.27 7.91
CA GLN A 96 -3.57 -19.82 6.57
C GLN A 96 -2.98 -21.22 6.60
N ALA A 97 -2.06 -21.47 7.52
CA ALA A 97 -1.46 -22.79 7.71
C ALA A 97 -2.49 -23.85 8.15
N ALA A 98 -3.44 -23.46 8.99
CA ALA A 98 -4.44 -24.38 9.55
C ALA A 98 -5.65 -24.56 8.62
N THR A 99 -6.08 -23.52 7.92
CA THR A 99 -7.35 -23.50 7.15
C THR A 99 -7.16 -23.52 5.63
N GLY A 100 -5.93 -23.22 5.15
CA GLY A 100 -5.62 -23.09 3.72
C GLY A 100 -6.02 -21.75 3.11
N HIS A 101 -6.65 -20.86 3.87
CA HIS A 101 -7.06 -19.51 3.44
C HIS A 101 -6.99 -18.54 4.61
N GLY A 102 -6.97 -17.23 4.31
CA GLY A 102 -7.00 -16.16 5.30
C GLY A 102 -7.94 -15.05 4.87
N GLY A 103 -8.17 -14.08 5.75
CA GLY A 103 -9.02 -12.93 5.48
C GLY A 103 -9.46 -12.24 6.77
N TRP A 104 -10.08 -11.08 6.62
CA TRP A 104 -10.65 -10.32 7.73
C TRP A 104 -12.17 -10.27 7.62
N PRO A 105 -12.86 -10.28 8.80
CA PRO A 105 -12.30 -10.36 10.15
C PRO A 105 -11.52 -11.66 10.38
N MET A 106 -10.38 -11.57 11.06
CA MET A 106 -9.64 -12.74 11.52
C MET A 106 -10.02 -13.04 12.97
N THR A 107 -10.41 -14.28 13.25
CA THR A 107 -10.84 -14.74 14.58
C THR A 107 -9.93 -15.86 15.03
N VAL A 108 -9.20 -15.65 16.13
CA VAL A 108 -8.25 -16.65 16.66
C VAL A 108 -8.49 -16.82 18.16
N PHE A 109 -8.46 -18.06 18.64
CA PHE A 109 -8.50 -18.34 20.07
C PHE A 109 -7.11 -18.72 20.57
N LEU A 110 -6.67 -18.02 21.63
CA LEU A 110 -5.33 -18.13 22.18
C LEU A 110 -5.37 -18.64 23.62
N THR A 111 -4.28 -19.31 24.01
CA THR A 111 -3.98 -19.50 25.44
C THR A 111 -3.61 -18.14 26.08
N PRO A 112 -3.59 -18.03 27.44
CA PRO A 112 -3.09 -16.84 28.11
C PRO A 112 -1.61 -16.51 27.82
N ASP A 113 -0.87 -17.42 27.19
CA ASP A 113 0.51 -17.22 26.71
C ASP A 113 0.59 -16.86 25.23
N ALA A 114 -0.55 -16.38 24.67
CA ALA A 114 -0.70 -15.94 23.27
C ALA A 114 -0.49 -17.05 22.22
N GLU A 115 -0.56 -18.33 22.61
CA GLU A 115 -0.40 -19.46 21.71
C GLU A 115 -1.74 -19.82 21.03
N PRO A 116 -1.85 -19.85 19.70
CA PRO A 116 -3.10 -20.09 19.01
C PRO A 116 -3.47 -21.58 18.99
N PHE A 117 -4.77 -21.89 19.15
CA PHE A 117 -5.27 -23.28 19.13
C PHE A 117 -6.57 -23.50 18.34
N TYR A 118 -7.30 -22.40 17.96
CA TYR A 118 -8.47 -22.49 17.08
C TYR A 118 -8.57 -21.24 16.21
N PHE A 119 -9.07 -21.41 14.97
CA PHE A 119 -9.01 -20.40 13.93
C PHE A 119 -10.31 -20.29 13.16
N GLY A 120 -10.56 -19.10 12.65
CA GLY A 120 -11.57 -18.80 11.66
C GLY A 120 -11.44 -17.37 11.13
N THR A 121 -12.34 -17.02 10.25
CA THR A 121 -12.53 -15.65 9.77
C THR A 121 -13.87 -15.14 10.29
N TYR A 122 -14.83 -14.87 9.42
CA TYR A 122 -16.18 -14.53 9.78
C TYR A 122 -16.96 -15.77 10.26
N PHE A 123 -17.74 -15.63 11.31
CA PHE A 123 -18.71 -16.60 11.79
C PHE A 123 -20.12 -15.99 11.80
N PRO A 124 -21.12 -16.63 11.17
CA PRO A 124 -22.50 -16.12 11.13
C PRO A 124 -23.19 -16.21 12.50
N PRO A 125 -24.27 -15.43 12.74
CA PRO A 125 -25.05 -15.52 13.98
C PRO A 125 -25.84 -16.84 14.09
N GLU A 126 -26.22 -17.43 12.95
CA GLU A 126 -26.86 -18.74 12.85
C GLU A 126 -26.07 -19.66 11.91
N PRO A 127 -26.11 -21.00 12.11
CA PRO A 127 -25.40 -21.91 11.21
C PRO A 127 -25.82 -21.75 9.75
N ARG A 128 -24.87 -21.49 8.85
CA ARG A 128 -25.11 -21.31 7.41
C ARG A 128 -24.07 -22.06 6.57
N HIS A 129 -24.53 -22.70 5.48
CA HIS A 129 -23.66 -23.31 4.47
C HIS A 129 -22.57 -24.24 5.03
N GLY A 130 -22.86 -24.93 6.15
CA GLY A 130 -21.91 -25.84 6.80
C GLY A 130 -20.97 -25.14 7.80
N SER A 131 -21.02 -23.84 7.94
CA SER A 131 -20.29 -23.11 8.98
C SER A 131 -21.11 -23.07 10.28
N PRO A 132 -20.47 -23.29 11.45
CA PRO A 132 -21.13 -23.12 12.74
C PRO A 132 -21.47 -21.66 13.00
N SER A 133 -22.44 -21.41 13.89
CA SER A 133 -22.67 -20.05 14.39
C SER A 133 -21.54 -19.61 15.33
N PHE A 134 -21.36 -18.29 15.47
CA PHE A 134 -20.38 -17.74 16.40
C PHE A 134 -20.60 -18.24 17.83
N GLN A 135 -21.87 -18.28 18.29
CA GLN A 135 -22.22 -18.82 19.60
C GLN A 135 -21.77 -20.29 19.77
N GLN A 136 -22.00 -21.14 18.76
CA GLN A 136 -21.56 -22.54 18.81
C GLN A 136 -20.03 -22.67 18.87
N VAL A 137 -19.31 -21.80 18.20
CA VAL A 137 -17.83 -21.76 18.28
C VAL A 137 -17.39 -21.40 19.68
N LEU A 138 -17.97 -20.34 20.28
CA LEU A 138 -17.65 -19.93 21.65
C LEU A 138 -17.91 -21.05 22.67
N GLU A 139 -19.05 -21.71 22.57
CA GLU A 139 -19.42 -22.84 23.45
C GLU A 139 -18.43 -24.02 23.27
N GLY A 140 -18.12 -24.37 22.03
CA GLY A 140 -17.16 -25.45 21.73
C GLY A 140 -15.76 -25.18 22.23
N VAL A 141 -15.26 -23.96 22.07
CA VAL A 141 -13.96 -23.52 22.57
C VAL A 141 -13.92 -23.49 24.09
N SER A 142 -14.94 -22.92 24.75
CA SER A 142 -15.05 -22.88 26.20
C SER A 142 -15.11 -24.28 26.82
N ALA A 143 -15.86 -25.21 26.23
CA ALA A 143 -15.93 -26.60 26.65
C ALA A 143 -14.56 -27.31 26.47
N ALA A 144 -13.88 -27.10 25.35
CA ALA A 144 -12.56 -27.64 25.12
C ALA A 144 -11.54 -27.12 26.15
N TRP A 145 -11.58 -25.84 26.46
CA TRP A 145 -10.74 -25.19 27.48
C TRP A 145 -10.95 -25.79 28.87
N THR A 146 -12.19 -26.08 29.23
CA THR A 146 -12.54 -26.61 30.56
C THR A 146 -12.28 -28.12 30.66
N ASP A 147 -12.71 -28.89 29.66
CA ASP A 147 -12.80 -30.36 29.77
C ASP A 147 -11.61 -31.09 29.11
N ARG A 148 -10.89 -30.42 28.16
CA ARG A 148 -9.84 -31.00 27.34
C ARG A 148 -8.58 -30.12 27.30
N ARG A 149 -8.19 -29.57 28.46
CA ARG A 149 -7.09 -28.61 28.60
C ARG A 149 -5.75 -29.15 28.05
N GLU A 150 -5.45 -30.41 28.28
CA GLU A 150 -4.22 -31.04 27.81
C GLU A 150 -4.17 -31.12 26.28
N GLU A 151 -5.30 -31.42 25.63
CA GLU A 151 -5.41 -31.42 24.17
C GLU A 151 -5.23 -30.02 23.58
N VAL A 152 -5.82 -29.00 24.22
CA VAL A 152 -5.65 -27.60 23.82
C VAL A 152 -4.18 -27.19 23.90
N ALA A 153 -3.49 -27.51 24.99
CA ALA A 153 -2.07 -27.20 25.18
C ALA A 153 -1.20 -27.93 24.14
N GLU A 154 -1.50 -29.20 23.85
CA GLU A 154 -0.78 -29.98 22.83
C GLU A 154 -0.97 -29.38 21.41
N VAL A 155 -2.20 -28.98 21.06
CA VAL A 155 -2.50 -28.34 19.78
C VAL A 155 -1.76 -27.00 19.65
N ALA A 156 -1.86 -26.14 20.66
CA ALA A 156 -1.18 -24.85 20.69
C ALA A 156 0.35 -25.01 20.55
N GLY A 157 0.96 -25.89 21.34
CA GLY A 157 2.39 -26.14 21.28
C GLY A 157 2.86 -26.68 19.92
N ARG A 158 2.05 -27.55 19.25
CA ARG A 158 2.36 -28.01 17.88
C ARG A 158 2.33 -26.88 16.87
N ILE A 159 1.33 -26.00 16.94
CA ILE A 159 1.22 -24.85 16.03
C ILE A 159 2.39 -23.90 16.22
N VAL A 160 2.75 -23.58 17.47
CA VAL A 160 3.91 -22.73 17.76
C VAL A 160 5.20 -23.37 17.25
N ALA A 161 5.39 -24.68 17.46
CA ALA A 161 6.55 -25.39 16.95
C ALA A 161 6.61 -25.42 15.41
N ASP A 162 5.46 -25.58 14.73
CA ASP A 162 5.37 -25.53 13.27
C ASP A 162 5.73 -24.14 12.74
N LEU A 163 5.17 -23.08 13.33
CA LEU A 163 5.49 -21.70 12.97
C LEU A 163 6.98 -21.38 13.20
N ALA A 164 7.55 -21.82 14.32
CA ALA A 164 8.97 -21.64 14.61
C ALA A 164 9.88 -22.44 13.66
N GLY A 165 9.43 -23.61 13.22
CA GLY A 165 10.15 -24.49 12.30
C GLY A 165 10.07 -24.08 10.83
N ARG A 166 9.15 -23.19 10.47
CA ARG A 166 9.07 -22.63 9.12
C ARG A 166 10.31 -21.82 8.84
N SER A 167 11.03 -22.23 7.81
CA SER A 167 12.28 -21.58 7.43
C SER A 167 11.99 -20.11 7.15
N LEU A 168 12.60 -19.25 7.94
CA LEU A 168 12.67 -17.83 7.63
C LEU A 168 13.23 -17.69 6.21
N ALA A 169 12.69 -16.78 5.43
CA ALA A 169 13.21 -16.49 4.11
C ALA A 169 14.70 -16.14 4.29
N ARG A 170 15.57 -17.06 3.92
CA ARG A 170 17.00 -16.76 3.88
C ARG A 170 17.24 -15.97 2.61
N GLY A 171 17.90 -14.84 2.76
CA GLY A 171 18.50 -14.19 1.59
C GLY A 171 19.24 -15.27 0.80
N GLY A 172 18.98 -15.35 -0.51
CA GLY A 172 19.73 -16.30 -1.37
C GLY A 172 21.21 -15.91 -1.40
N ASP A 173 22.08 -16.87 -1.71
CA ASP A 173 23.49 -16.57 -1.91
C ASP A 173 23.63 -15.66 -3.16
N GLY A 174 23.92 -14.37 -2.93
CA GLY A 174 24.14 -13.35 -3.95
C GLY A 174 22.86 -12.66 -4.46
N VAL A 175 23.04 -11.66 -5.28
CA VAL A 175 21.97 -10.83 -5.87
C VAL A 175 21.28 -11.52 -7.04
N PRO A 176 20.02 -11.16 -7.39
CA PRO A 176 19.37 -11.64 -8.58
C PRO A 176 20.11 -11.16 -9.85
N GLY A 177 20.24 -12.05 -10.83
CA GLY A 177 20.85 -11.76 -12.13
C GLY A 177 19.83 -11.84 -13.28
N GLU A 178 20.32 -11.66 -14.49
CA GLU A 178 19.49 -11.69 -15.73
C GLU A 178 18.65 -12.96 -15.86
N ALA A 179 19.20 -14.12 -15.43
CA ALA A 179 18.50 -15.40 -15.55
C ALA A 179 17.27 -15.48 -14.64
N GLU A 180 17.38 -15.02 -13.40
CA GLU A 180 16.28 -14.99 -12.45
C GLU A 180 15.20 -14.01 -12.89
N ILE A 181 15.59 -12.83 -13.39
CA ILE A 181 14.65 -11.84 -13.92
C ILE A 181 13.90 -12.37 -15.15
N ALA A 182 14.60 -13.00 -16.08
CA ALA A 182 13.98 -13.62 -17.26
C ALA A 182 12.98 -14.73 -16.87
N GLN A 183 13.30 -15.53 -15.85
CA GLN A 183 12.37 -16.55 -15.33
C GLN A 183 11.15 -15.92 -14.66
N ALA A 184 11.31 -14.84 -13.91
CA ALA A 184 10.23 -14.11 -13.30
C ALA A 184 9.28 -13.54 -14.38
N LEU A 185 9.82 -12.92 -15.42
CA LEU A 185 9.03 -12.41 -16.54
C LEU A 185 8.25 -13.51 -17.25
N LEU A 186 8.87 -14.67 -17.50
CA LEU A 186 8.17 -15.83 -18.06
C LEU A 186 7.06 -16.34 -17.15
N GLY A 187 7.24 -16.31 -15.82
CA GLY A 187 6.21 -16.62 -14.84
C GLY A 187 5.03 -15.68 -14.97
N LEU A 188 5.26 -14.37 -14.99
CA LEU A 188 4.24 -13.34 -15.17
C LEU A 188 3.49 -13.50 -16.51
N THR A 189 4.21 -13.74 -17.61
CA THR A 189 3.59 -13.95 -18.93
C THR A 189 2.62 -15.13 -18.94
N ARG A 190 2.86 -16.19 -18.17
CA ARG A 190 1.95 -17.35 -18.07
C ARG A 190 0.69 -17.07 -17.25
N GLU A 191 0.77 -16.15 -16.29
CA GLU A 191 -0.34 -15.76 -15.42
C GLU A 191 -1.10 -14.53 -15.93
N TYR A 192 -0.59 -13.90 -16.99
CA TYR A 192 -1.19 -12.72 -17.59
C TYR A 192 -2.53 -13.02 -18.23
N ASP A 193 -3.52 -12.19 -17.94
CA ASP A 193 -4.84 -12.23 -18.54
C ASP A 193 -4.87 -11.43 -19.85
N GLU A 194 -4.63 -12.09 -20.97
CA GLU A 194 -4.58 -11.46 -22.30
C GLU A 194 -5.92 -10.81 -22.70
N GLN A 195 -7.04 -11.24 -22.11
CA GLN A 195 -8.36 -10.77 -22.48
C GLN A 195 -8.77 -9.52 -21.69
N HIS A 196 -8.45 -9.47 -20.40
CA HIS A 196 -8.92 -8.41 -19.50
C HIS A 196 -7.78 -7.62 -18.84
N GLY A 197 -6.54 -7.92 -19.16
CA GLY A 197 -5.37 -7.32 -18.50
C GLY A 197 -5.22 -7.76 -17.04
N GLY A 198 -4.05 -7.52 -16.47
CA GLY A 198 -3.72 -7.94 -15.11
C GLY A 198 -3.35 -9.43 -15.01
N PHE A 199 -3.31 -9.95 -13.78
CA PHE A 199 -2.77 -11.28 -13.50
C PHE A 199 -3.74 -12.09 -12.65
N GLY A 200 -3.90 -13.38 -13.00
CA GLY A 200 -4.78 -14.30 -12.28
C GLY A 200 -6.26 -14.15 -12.62
N GLY A 201 -7.13 -14.66 -11.75
CA GLY A 201 -8.59 -14.66 -11.89
C GLY A 201 -9.30 -13.67 -10.96
N ALA A 202 -10.54 -13.99 -10.57
CA ALA A 202 -11.30 -13.23 -9.59
C ALA A 202 -11.11 -13.80 -8.16
N PRO A 203 -11.07 -12.96 -7.11
CA PRO A 203 -10.99 -11.50 -7.16
C PRO A 203 -9.66 -11.03 -7.76
N LYS A 204 -9.65 -9.83 -8.36
CA LYS A 204 -8.51 -9.29 -9.09
C LYS A 204 -7.99 -8.00 -8.45
N PHE A 205 -6.73 -8.00 -8.02
CA PHE A 205 -6.09 -6.86 -7.36
C PHE A 205 -5.24 -6.05 -8.34
N PRO A 206 -5.21 -4.70 -8.23
CA PRO A 206 -4.28 -3.87 -8.99
C PRO A 206 -2.82 -4.27 -8.74
N PRO A 207 -2.09 -4.70 -9.78
CA PRO A 207 -0.73 -5.22 -9.61
C PRO A 207 0.34 -4.13 -9.74
N ALA A 208 0.24 -3.03 -8.95
CA ALA A 208 1.07 -1.84 -9.10
C ALA A 208 2.57 -2.14 -9.08
N MET A 209 3.05 -2.98 -8.13
CA MET A 209 4.46 -3.34 -8.01
C MET A 209 4.96 -4.17 -9.20
N VAL A 210 4.11 -5.06 -9.73
CA VAL A 210 4.43 -5.84 -10.94
C VAL A 210 4.50 -4.93 -12.17
N VAL A 211 3.58 -3.97 -12.29
CA VAL A 211 3.61 -2.99 -13.39
C VAL A 211 4.87 -2.14 -13.33
N GLU A 212 5.27 -1.67 -12.14
CA GLU A 212 6.54 -0.95 -11.96
C GLU A 212 7.75 -1.79 -12.39
N PHE A 213 7.80 -3.07 -12.02
CA PHE A 213 8.83 -3.99 -12.50
C PHE A 213 8.85 -4.09 -14.04
N LEU A 214 7.68 -4.27 -14.67
CA LEU A 214 7.60 -4.41 -16.12
C LEU A 214 8.06 -3.14 -16.85
N LEU A 215 7.73 -1.95 -16.33
CA LEU A 215 8.19 -0.68 -16.88
C LEU A 215 9.71 -0.52 -16.75
N ARG A 216 10.29 -0.85 -15.59
CA ARG A 216 11.75 -0.81 -15.38
C ARG A 216 12.48 -1.84 -16.25
N HIS A 217 11.92 -3.03 -16.38
CA HIS A 217 12.46 -4.07 -17.26
C HIS A 217 12.48 -3.62 -18.72
N TYR A 218 11.38 -3.02 -19.20
CA TYR A 218 11.34 -2.43 -20.53
C TYR A 218 12.40 -1.33 -20.71
N ALA A 219 12.48 -0.41 -19.77
CA ALA A 219 13.43 0.71 -19.83
C ALA A 219 14.90 0.24 -19.92
N ARG A 220 15.25 -0.87 -19.24
CA ARG A 220 16.61 -1.44 -19.29
C ARG A 220 16.87 -2.31 -20.50
N THR A 221 15.89 -3.07 -20.97
CA THR A 221 16.11 -4.15 -21.98
C THR A 221 15.45 -3.89 -23.33
N GLY A 222 14.49 -2.97 -23.42
CA GLY A 222 13.66 -2.77 -24.61
C GLY A 222 12.64 -3.90 -24.87
N ALA A 223 12.29 -4.70 -23.85
CA ALA A 223 11.38 -5.84 -23.98
C ALA A 223 9.93 -5.37 -24.18
N GLU A 224 9.49 -5.21 -25.42
CA GLU A 224 8.14 -4.72 -25.80
C GLU A 224 7.00 -5.49 -25.14
N GLY A 225 7.14 -6.81 -24.94
CA GLY A 225 6.12 -7.62 -24.27
C GLY A 225 5.89 -7.22 -22.81
N ALA A 226 6.91 -6.74 -22.11
CA ALA A 226 6.77 -6.22 -20.76
C ALA A 226 5.98 -4.89 -20.76
N LEU A 227 6.32 -3.97 -21.65
CA LEU A 227 5.58 -2.71 -21.81
C LEU A 227 4.13 -2.97 -22.20
N GLN A 228 3.85 -3.92 -23.10
CA GLN A 228 2.50 -4.25 -23.53
C GLN A 228 1.65 -4.76 -22.35
N MET A 229 2.16 -5.72 -21.54
CA MET A 229 1.45 -6.22 -20.35
C MET A 229 1.17 -5.09 -19.35
N ALA A 230 2.13 -4.19 -19.13
CA ALA A 230 1.95 -3.04 -18.25
C ALA A 230 0.88 -2.08 -18.77
N ALA A 231 0.96 -1.69 -20.04
CA ALA A 231 0.05 -0.72 -20.65
C ALA A 231 -1.39 -1.25 -20.75
N ASP A 232 -1.57 -2.50 -21.17
CA ASP A 232 -2.89 -3.12 -21.29
C ASP A 232 -3.54 -3.30 -19.91
N THR A 233 -2.76 -3.70 -18.88
CA THR A 233 -3.26 -3.80 -17.51
C THR A 233 -3.73 -2.43 -17.00
N CYS A 234 -2.93 -1.39 -17.17
CA CYS A 234 -3.29 -0.04 -16.77
C CYS A 234 -4.52 0.48 -17.54
N SER A 235 -4.59 0.27 -18.86
CA SER A 235 -5.75 0.71 -19.64
C SER A 235 -7.02 -0.04 -19.23
N ALA A 236 -6.95 -1.35 -18.95
CA ALA A 236 -8.09 -2.14 -18.50
C ALA A 236 -8.63 -1.62 -17.15
N MET A 237 -7.76 -1.38 -16.17
CA MET A 237 -8.14 -0.80 -14.89
C MET A 237 -8.72 0.62 -15.03
N ALA A 238 -8.09 1.48 -15.83
CA ALA A 238 -8.54 2.87 -16.06
C ALA A 238 -9.94 2.96 -16.69
N ARG A 239 -10.34 1.95 -17.46
CA ARG A 239 -11.63 1.88 -18.14
C ARG A 239 -12.67 1.12 -17.36
N GLY A 240 -12.27 0.25 -16.44
CA GLY A 240 -13.14 -0.54 -15.57
C GLY A 240 -13.85 0.27 -14.49
N GLY A 241 -14.78 -0.38 -13.79
CA GLY A 241 -15.45 0.22 -12.64
C GLY A 241 -14.58 0.26 -11.38
N ILE A 242 -13.42 -0.41 -11.39
CA ILE A 242 -12.44 -0.29 -10.31
C ILE A 242 -11.87 1.13 -10.20
N TYR A 243 -11.85 1.88 -11.28
CA TYR A 243 -11.52 3.30 -11.32
C TYR A 243 -12.80 4.13 -11.23
N ASP A 244 -12.83 5.09 -10.31
CA ASP A 244 -13.98 6.00 -10.18
C ASP A 244 -14.00 7.00 -11.34
N GLN A 245 -14.88 6.75 -12.31
CA GLN A 245 -14.99 7.52 -13.54
C GLN A 245 -15.42 8.98 -13.34
N LEU A 246 -15.92 9.36 -12.16
CA LEU A 246 -16.34 10.72 -11.82
C LEU A 246 -15.31 11.44 -10.95
N GLY A 247 -14.99 10.88 -9.80
CA GLY A 247 -14.17 11.53 -8.77
C GLY A 247 -12.68 11.16 -8.83
N GLY A 248 -12.30 10.20 -9.64
CA GLY A 248 -10.95 9.65 -9.67
C GLY A 248 -10.64 8.73 -8.50
N GLY A 249 -9.46 8.17 -8.52
CA GLY A 249 -9.00 7.18 -7.55
C GLY A 249 -9.53 5.78 -7.81
N PHE A 250 -8.83 4.79 -7.25
CA PHE A 250 -9.07 3.37 -7.43
C PHE A 250 -9.65 2.75 -6.17
N ALA A 251 -10.60 1.84 -6.35
CA ALA A 251 -11.01 0.90 -5.33
C ALA A 251 -9.94 -0.20 -5.15
N ARG A 252 -10.00 -0.90 -4.02
CA ARG A 252 -8.95 -1.83 -3.60
C ARG A 252 -8.78 -3.05 -4.50
N TYR A 253 -9.90 -3.69 -4.91
CA TYR A 253 -9.87 -4.83 -5.83
C TYR A 253 -11.20 -4.97 -6.57
N SER A 254 -11.18 -5.71 -7.69
CA SER A 254 -12.40 -6.11 -8.39
C SER A 254 -12.85 -7.51 -7.93
N VAL A 255 -14.15 -7.68 -7.68
CA VAL A 255 -14.72 -8.98 -7.32
C VAL A 255 -14.84 -9.89 -8.54
N ASP A 256 -14.82 -9.30 -9.73
CA ASP A 256 -14.84 -10.00 -11.02
C ASP A 256 -13.46 -9.94 -11.72
N ARG A 257 -13.35 -10.67 -12.83
CA ARG A 257 -12.15 -10.77 -13.64
C ARG A 257 -11.99 -9.58 -14.60
N GLU A 258 -13.08 -8.90 -14.91
CA GLU A 258 -13.23 -7.90 -15.97
C GLU A 258 -12.96 -6.47 -15.48
N TRP A 259 -12.65 -6.25 -14.21
CA TRP A 259 -12.48 -4.96 -13.55
C TRP A 259 -13.76 -4.11 -13.44
N VAL A 260 -14.94 -4.74 -13.47
CA VAL A 260 -16.24 -4.05 -13.52
C VAL A 260 -16.77 -3.71 -12.14
N VAL A 261 -16.93 -4.70 -11.28
CA VAL A 261 -17.50 -4.52 -9.94
C VAL A 261 -16.39 -4.50 -8.90
N PRO A 262 -16.10 -3.35 -8.29
CA PRO A 262 -15.09 -3.28 -7.24
C PRO A 262 -15.67 -3.65 -5.87
N HIS A 263 -14.80 -4.02 -4.95
CA HIS A 263 -15.04 -3.77 -3.53
C HIS A 263 -14.72 -2.30 -3.27
N PHE A 264 -15.71 -1.51 -2.85
CA PHE A 264 -15.69 -0.05 -3.01
C PHE A 264 -14.76 0.72 -2.06
N GLU A 265 -14.09 0.07 -1.12
CA GLU A 265 -13.09 0.74 -0.28
C GLU A 265 -11.97 1.35 -1.13
N LYS A 266 -11.51 2.55 -0.76
CA LYS A 266 -10.39 3.22 -1.44
C LYS A 266 -9.26 3.45 -0.44
N MET A 267 -8.18 2.70 -0.61
CA MET A 267 -7.02 2.78 0.27
C MET A 267 -6.00 3.81 -0.24
N LEU A 268 -5.33 4.48 0.69
CA LEU A 268 -4.26 5.43 0.35
C LEU A 268 -3.13 4.76 -0.44
N TYR A 269 -2.67 3.59 0.02
CA TYR A 269 -1.54 2.89 -0.60
C TYR A 269 -1.81 2.47 -2.05
N ASP A 270 -3.02 1.96 -2.37
CA ASP A 270 -3.39 1.60 -3.74
C ASP A 270 -3.34 2.84 -4.64
N ASN A 271 -3.92 3.94 -4.18
CA ASN A 271 -3.98 5.18 -4.94
C ASN A 271 -2.61 5.84 -5.10
N ALA A 272 -1.75 5.78 -4.09
CA ALA A 272 -0.39 6.28 -4.17
C ALA A 272 0.45 5.47 -5.18
N LEU A 273 0.44 4.15 -5.06
CA LEU A 273 1.18 3.26 -5.96
C LEU A 273 0.70 3.38 -7.41
N LEU A 274 -0.63 3.40 -7.62
CA LEU A 274 -1.20 3.52 -8.97
C LEU A 274 -0.95 4.90 -9.57
N CYS A 275 -1.10 5.98 -8.80
CA CYS A 275 -0.75 7.33 -9.25
C CYS A 275 0.67 7.37 -9.82
N ARG A 276 1.64 6.83 -9.09
CA ARG A 276 3.05 6.75 -9.47
C ARG A 276 3.26 5.90 -10.73
N VAL A 277 2.66 4.71 -10.77
CA VAL A 277 2.74 3.78 -11.91
C VAL A 277 2.18 4.39 -13.19
N TYR A 278 1.03 5.08 -13.14
CA TYR A 278 0.49 5.78 -14.30
C TYR A 278 1.36 6.97 -14.74
N ALA A 279 1.99 7.68 -13.81
CA ALA A 279 2.97 8.72 -14.13
C ALA A 279 4.20 8.13 -14.83
N HIS A 280 4.70 6.98 -14.38
CA HIS A 280 5.81 6.25 -15.02
C HIS A 280 5.42 5.69 -16.38
N LEU A 281 4.21 5.15 -16.54
CA LEU A 281 3.70 4.70 -17.84
C LEU A 281 3.60 5.86 -18.84
N TRP A 282 3.12 7.03 -18.39
CA TRP A 282 3.13 8.22 -19.24
C TRP A 282 4.56 8.63 -19.63
N ARG A 283 5.49 8.66 -18.69
CA ARG A 283 6.90 8.99 -18.93
C ARG A 283 7.51 8.07 -20.00
N THR A 284 7.12 6.80 -20.01
CA THR A 284 7.62 5.79 -20.94
C THR A 284 6.94 5.88 -22.32
N THR A 285 5.63 6.18 -22.36
CA THR A 285 4.81 6.02 -23.59
C THR A 285 4.26 7.34 -24.16
N GLY A 286 4.22 8.40 -23.38
CA GLY A 286 3.50 9.63 -23.71
C GLY A 286 1.98 9.50 -23.69
N SER A 287 1.41 8.41 -23.13
CA SER A 287 -0.02 8.13 -23.12
C SER A 287 -0.84 9.22 -22.43
N ALA A 288 -1.76 9.86 -23.16
CA ALA A 288 -2.67 10.86 -22.61
C ALA A 288 -3.63 10.27 -21.56
N GLU A 289 -4.01 9.00 -21.70
CA GLU A 289 -4.83 8.28 -20.70
C GLU A 289 -4.04 8.12 -19.40
N ALA A 290 -2.81 7.63 -19.46
CA ALA A 290 -1.96 7.46 -18.28
C ALA A 290 -1.73 8.80 -17.56
N ARG A 291 -1.46 9.89 -18.30
CA ARG A 291 -1.34 11.23 -17.73
C ARG A 291 -2.61 11.68 -17.01
N ARG A 292 -3.78 11.48 -17.63
CA ARG A 292 -5.08 11.86 -17.03
C ARG A 292 -5.31 11.09 -15.73
N ILE A 293 -5.13 9.77 -15.75
CA ILE A 293 -5.36 8.90 -14.58
C ILE A 293 -4.40 9.26 -13.44
N ALA A 294 -3.11 9.48 -13.72
CA ALA A 294 -2.15 9.91 -12.69
C ALA A 294 -2.59 11.20 -12.01
N LEU A 295 -2.97 12.23 -12.79
CA LEU A 295 -3.40 13.51 -12.25
C LEU A 295 -4.74 13.43 -11.51
N GLU A 296 -5.75 12.73 -12.05
CA GLU A 296 -7.05 12.57 -11.40
C GLU A 296 -6.91 11.76 -10.09
N THR A 297 -5.99 10.79 -10.03
CA THR A 297 -5.71 10.02 -8.80
C THR A 297 -4.97 10.86 -7.77
N ALA A 298 -3.99 11.69 -8.18
CA ALA A 298 -3.33 12.64 -7.29
C ALA A 298 -4.34 13.66 -6.72
N ASP A 299 -5.20 14.23 -7.57
CA ASP A 299 -6.25 15.16 -7.16
C ASP A 299 -7.28 14.49 -6.22
N PHE A 300 -7.59 13.21 -6.43
CA PHE A 300 -8.43 12.42 -5.52
C PHE A 300 -7.78 12.30 -4.13
N MET A 301 -6.51 11.92 -4.03
CA MET A 301 -5.82 11.82 -2.74
C MET A 301 -5.83 13.16 -1.99
N VAL A 302 -5.55 14.26 -2.68
CA VAL A 302 -5.53 15.61 -2.07
C VAL A 302 -6.93 16.05 -1.65
N ARG A 303 -7.96 15.76 -2.44
CA ARG A 303 -9.35 16.18 -2.16
C ARG A 303 -10.01 15.37 -1.07
N GLU A 304 -9.84 14.03 -1.10
CA GLU A 304 -10.64 13.12 -0.27
C GLU A 304 -9.86 12.60 0.96
N LEU A 305 -8.55 12.38 0.82
CA LEU A 305 -7.77 11.73 1.88
C LEU A 305 -6.90 12.70 2.69
N ARG A 306 -6.65 13.92 2.22
CA ARG A 306 -5.82 14.88 2.97
C ARG A 306 -6.46 15.22 4.32
N THR A 307 -5.67 15.11 5.40
CA THR A 307 -6.08 15.51 6.76
C THR A 307 -5.79 16.98 7.02
N ALA A 308 -6.39 17.54 8.07
CA ALA A 308 -6.18 18.93 8.45
C ALA A 308 -4.72 19.22 8.87
N GLU A 309 -4.02 18.22 9.36
CA GLU A 309 -2.63 18.30 9.83
C GLU A 309 -1.59 18.24 8.71
N GLY A 310 -2.01 17.93 7.49
CA GLY A 310 -1.17 17.89 6.29
C GLY A 310 -0.78 16.48 5.81
N GLY A 311 -1.12 15.42 6.55
CA GLY A 311 -0.96 14.03 6.10
C GLY A 311 -2.14 13.55 5.26
N PHE A 312 -2.16 12.25 4.99
CA PHE A 312 -3.23 11.56 4.26
C PHE A 312 -3.84 10.46 5.12
N ALA A 313 -5.17 10.46 5.18
CA ALA A 313 -5.99 9.44 5.82
C ALA A 313 -5.79 8.08 5.17
N SER A 314 -5.99 6.99 5.92
CA SER A 314 -5.69 5.64 5.46
C SER A 314 -6.67 5.13 4.41
N ALA A 315 -7.97 5.43 4.54
CA ALA A 315 -8.98 4.85 3.66
C ALA A 315 -10.31 5.61 3.65
N LEU A 316 -11.09 5.36 2.58
CA LEU A 316 -12.54 5.52 2.56
C LEU A 316 -13.21 4.15 2.63
N ASP A 317 -14.31 4.07 3.39
CA ASP A 317 -15.10 2.86 3.57
C ASP A 317 -15.73 2.38 2.25
N ALA A 318 -15.98 1.08 2.13
CA ALA A 318 -16.78 0.52 1.05
C ALA A 318 -18.26 0.87 1.19
N ASP A 319 -18.73 1.00 2.42
CA ASP A 319 -20.12 1.21 2.78
C ASP A 319 -20.44 2.71 2.96
N SER A 320 -21.65 3.08 2.61
CA SER A 320 -22.24 4.38 2.92
C SER A 320 -23.73 4.24 3.20
N GLU A 321 -24.34 5.23 3.86
CA GLU A 321 -25.78 5.21 4.08
C GLU A 321 -26.52 5.41 2.74
N ASP A 322 -27.53 4.58 2.51
CA ASP A 322 -28.49 4.78 1.43
C ASP A 322 -29.54 5.83 1.81
N GLN A 323 -30.54 6.05 0.94
CA GLN A 323 -31.61 7.03 1.19
C GLN A 323 -32.53 6.65 2.38
N GLU A 324 -32.48 5.41 2.83
CA GLU A 324 -33.27 4.87 3.96
C GLU A 324 -32.44 4.87 5.26
N GLY A 325 -31.17 5.30 5.23
CA GLY A 325 -30.24 5.33 6.35
C GLY A 325 -29.63 3.97 6.67
N LYS A 326 -29.66 3.02 5.73
CA LYS A 326 -29.03 1.72 5.84
C LYS A 326 -27.62 1.78 5.26
N HIS A 327 -26.66 1.22 5.94
CA HIS A 327 -25.29 1.04 5.42
C HIS A 327 -25.28 -0.03 4.33
N VAL A 328 -24.91 0.37 3.11
CA VAL A 328 -24.89 -0.46 1.91
C VAL A 328 -23.59 -0.25 1.16
N GLU A 329 -22.97 -1.35 0.76
CA GLU A 329 -21.76 -1.31 -0.06
C GLU A 329 -22.03 -0.64 -1.40
N GLY A 330 -21.18 0.32 -1.80
CA GLY A 330 -21.24 0.97 -3.09
C GLY A 330 -22.34 2.02 -3.26
N ALA A 331 -23.24 2.25 -2.29
CA ALA A 331 -24.40 3.15 -2.41
C ALA A 331 -24.01 4.57 -2.88
N PHE A 332 -22.86 5.07 -2.46
CA PHE A 332 -22.31 6.36 -2.90
C PHE A 332 -21.95 6.38 -4.40
N TYR A 333 -21.48 5.27 -4.96
CA TYR A 333 -20.81 5.22 -6.27
C TYR A 333 -21.70 4.79 -7.43
N VAL A 334 -22.70 3.94 -7.17
CA VAL A 334 -23.51 3.31 -8.23
C VAL A 334 -24.62 4.20 -8.74
N TRP A 335 -25.06 3.94 -9.99
CA TRP A 335 -26.08 4.70 -10.67
C TRP A 335 -27.09 3.83 -11.40
N THR A 336 -28.35 4.27 -11.45
CA THR A 336 -29.38 3.69 -12.32
C THR A 336 -29.65 4.59 -13.52
N PRO A 337 -30.22 4.07 -14.63
CA PRO A 337 -30.61 4.91 -15.77
C PRO A 337 -31.61 6.01 -15.40
N ALA A 338 -32.47 5.76 -14.40
CA ALA A 338 -33.42 6.76 -13.90
C ALA A 338 -32.70 7.93 -13.21
N GLN A 339 -31.74 7.67 -12.35
CA GLN A 339 -30.94 8.70 -11.68
C GLN A 339 -30.14 9.54 -12.69
N LEU A 340 -29.58 8.92 -13.73
CA LEU A 340 -28.87 9.65 -14.79
C LEU A 340 -29.82 10.62 -15.52
N ARG A 341 -31.04 10.19 -15.85
CA ARG A 341 -32.05 11.06 -16.49
C ARG A 341 -32.51 12.18 -15.55
N GLU A 342 -32.68 11.90 -14.28
CA GLU A 342 -33.06 12.91 -13.27
C GLU A 342 -32.04 14.04 -13.19
N VAL A 343 -30.73 13.72 -13.12
CA VAL A 343 -29.65 14.71 -13.00
C VAL A 343 -29.37 15.43 -14.31
N LEU A 344 -29.37 14.71 -15.43
CA LEU A 344 -28.87 15.20 -16.71
C LEU A 344 -29.97 15.58 -17.71
N GLY A 345 -31.21 15.16 -17.49
CA GLY A 345 -32.28 15.20 -18.48
C GLY A 345 -32.23 14.02 -19.46
N GLU A 346 -33.23 13.86 -20.30
CA GLU A 346 -33.40 12.70 -21.17
C GLU A 346 -32.23 12.48 -22.14
N GLU A 347 -31.76 13.56 -22.83
CA GLU A 347 -30.74 13.44 -23.86
C GLU A 347 -29.34 13.11 -23.26
N ASP A 348 -28.90 13.89 -22.29
CA ASP A 348 -27.60 13.68 -21.67
C ASP A 348 -27.61 12.46 -20.74
N GLY A 349 -28.76 12.12 -20.14
CA GLY A 349 -28.94 10.90 -19.37
C GLY A 349 -28.78 9.63 -20.22
N ALA A 350 -29.41 9.61 -21.42
CA ALA A 350 -29.23 8.51 -22.37
C ALA A 350 -27.77 8.43 -22.90
N PHE A 351 -27.16 9.58 -23.15
CA PHE A 351 -25.75 9.66 -23.54
C PHE A 351 -24.84 9.09 -22.43
N ALA A 352 -25.02 9.52 -21.18
CA ALA A 352 -24.24 9.09 -20.04
C ALA A 352 -24.41 7.56 -19.79
N ALA A 353 -25.65 7.05 -19.89
CA ALA A 353 -25.91 5.63 -19.75
C ALA A 353 -25.13 4.80 -20.78
N ALA A 354 -25.17 5.23 -22.06
CA ALA A 354 -24.43 4.56 -23.13
C ALA A 354 -22.89 4.71 -22.98
N TYR A 355 -22.42 5.86 -22.50
CA TYR A 355 -20.99 6.15 -22.36
C TYR A 355 -20.37 5.40 -21.18
N PHE A 356 -21.08 5.36 -20.04
CA PHE A 356 -20.61 4.72 -18.80
C PHE A 356 -21.12 3.29 -18.60
N GLY A 357 -21.80 2.69 -19.57
CA GLY A 357 -22.26 1.31 -19.50
C GLY A 357 -23.37 1.06 -18.47
N VAL A 358 -24.20 2.06 -18.19
CA VAL A 358 -25.33 1.93 -17.26
C VAL A 358 -26.54 1.35 -17.99
N THR A 359 -27.05 0.21 -17.54
CA THR A 359 -28.17 -0.51 -18.16
C THR A 359 -29.34 -0.70 -17.20
N GLU A 360 -30.50 -1.11 -17.69
CA GLU A 360 -31.69 -1.37 -16.84
C GLU A 360 -31.51 -2.66 -15.98
N GLU A 361 -30.70 -3.61 -16.46
CA GLU A 361 -30.34 -4.82 -15.68
C GLU A 361 -29.32 -4.52 -14.60
N GLY A 362 -28.48 -3.48 -14.82
CA GLY A 362 -27.37 -3.13 -13.94
C GLY A 362 -26.18 -4.08 -14.03
N THR A 363 -25.04 -3.63 -13.51
CA THR A 363 -23.83 -4.46 -13.29
C THR A 363 -23.62 -4.78 -11.81
N PHE A 364 -24.46 -4.22 -10.94
CA PHE A 364 -24.42 -4.35 -9.49
C PHE A 364 -25.83 -4.64 -8.95
N GLU A 365 -25.98 -4.70 -7.62
CA GLU A 365 -27.22 -5.05 -6.94
C GLU A 365 -28.38 -4.11 -7.29
N GLU A 366 -29.61 -4.61 -7.24
CA GLU A 366 -30.88 -3.88 -7.43
C GLU A 366 -30.99 -3.08 -8.75
N GLY A 367 -30.32 -3.55 -9.82
CA GLY A 367 -30.35 -2.91 -11.13
C GLY A 367 -29.50 -1.63 -11.21
N ALA A 368 -28.66 -1.36 -10.21
CA ALA A 368 -27.67 -0.32 -10.27
C ALA A 368 -26.44 -0.74 -11.09
N SER A 369 -25.69 0.21 -11.59
CA SER A 369 -24.47 -0.02 -12.35
C SER A 369 -23.28 0.71 -11.76
N VAL A 370 -22.12 0.07 -11.78
CA VAL A 370 -20.84 0.75 -11.61
C VAL A 370 -20.48 1.44 -12.92
N LEU A 371 -20.05 2.69 -12.85
CA LEU A 371 -19.64 3.44 -14.05
C LEU A 371 -18.33 2.87 -14.61
N GLN A 372 -18.29 2.56 -15.89
CA GLN A 372 -17.13 2.06 -16.61
C GLN A 372 -17.12 2.59 -18.05
N LEU A 373 -15.98 2.66 -18.69
CA LEU A 373 -15.91 3.03 -20.10
C LEU A 373 -16.09 1.78 -20.96
N SER A 374 -17.34 1.43 -21.28
CA SER A 374 -17.69 0.26 -22.09
C SER A 374 -17.59 0.55 -23.59
N GLY A 375 -16.88 -0.30 -24.34
CA GLY A 375 -16.84 -0.30 -25.79
C GLY A 375 -15.63 0.36 -26.43
N GLU A 376 -15.53 0.23 -27.77
CA GLU A 376 -14.51 0.89 -28.58
C GLU A 376 -14.60 2.40 -28.43
N ALA A 377 -13.44 3.06 -28.37
CA ALA A 377 -13.35 4.51 -28.31
C ALA A 377 -14.08 5.14 -29.54
N ARG A 378 -15.34 5.49 -29.36
CA ARG A 378 -16.05 6.31 -30.35
C ARG A 378 -15.56 7.75 -30.22
N PRO A 379 -15.42 8.48 -31.33
CA PRO A 379 -15.18 9.91 -31.25
C PRO A 379 -16.33 10.54 -30.46
N VAL A 380 -16.04 11.00 -29.26
CA VAL A 380 -17.00 11.64 -28.36
C VAL A 380 -16.58 13.08 -28.17
N ASP A 381 -17.55 13.98 -28.09
CA ASP A 381 -17.28 15.36 -27.72
C ASP A 381 -16.73 15.42 -26.29
N ALA A 382 -15.44 15.71 -26.16
CA ALA A 382 -14.76 15.81 -24.87
C ALA A 382 -15.38 16.88 -23.96
N GLY A 383 -15.92 17.96 -24.53
CA GLY A 383 -16.61 19.00 -23.76
C GLY A 383 -17.91 18.47 -23.15
N ARG A 384 -18.69 17.68 -23.91
CA ARG A 384 -19.92 17.06 -23.41
C ARG A 384 -19.61 16.03 -22.30
N VAL A 385 -18.57 15.23 -22.47
CA VAL A 385 -18.15 14.28 -21.43
C VAL A 385 -17.75 15.01 -20.15
N ALA A 386 -16.98 16.09 -20.26
CA ALA A 386 -16.54 16.87 -19.10
C ALA A 386 -17.74 17.51 -18.37
N ASP A 387 -18.74 18.07 -19.10
CA ASP A 387 -19.96 18.62 -18.51
C ASP A 387 -20.77 17.54 -17.78
N VAL A 388 -21.00 16.40 -18.43
CA VAL A 388 -21.75 15.27 -17.86
C VAL A 388 -21.05 14.76 -16.59
N ARG A 389 -19.73 14.55 -16.61
CA ARG A 389 -18.96 14.15 -15.43
C ARG A 389 -19.10 15.14 -14.28
N ALA A 390 -18.97 16.44 -14.56
CA ALA A 390 -19.07 17.49 -13.55
C ALA A 390 -20.45 17.52 -12.88
N ARG A 391 -21.53 17.40 -13.67
CA ARG A 391 -22.91 17.39 -13.16
C ARG A 391 -23.21 16.13 -12.34
N LEU A 392 -22.75 14.96 -12.78
CA LEU A 392 -22.91 13.71 -12.03
C LEU A 392 -22.09 13.74 -10.74
N LEU A 393 -20.85 14.24 -10.79
CA LEU A 393 -20.03 14.40 -9.59
C LEU A 393 -20.70 15.31 -8.57
N ALA A 394 -21.20 16.48 -9.01
CA ALA A 394 -21.91 17.40 -8.12
C ALA A 394 -23.15 16.77 -7.47
N ALA A 395 -23.92 16.00 -8.24
CA ALA A 395 -25.10 15.30 -7.71
C ALA A 395 -24.71 14.17 -6.73
N ARG A 396 -23.60 13.47 -6.98
CA ARG A 396 -23.07 12.45 -6.07
C ARG A 396 -22.62 13.04 -4.73
N GLU A 397 -22.03 14.22 -4.76
CA GLU A 397 -21.56 14.91 -3.54
C GLU A 397 -22.68 15.25 -2.53
N GLU A 398 -23.94 15.25 -2.97
CA GLU A 398 -25.12 15.41 -2.09
C GLU A 398 -25.55 14.10 -1.42
N ARG A 399 -24.97 12.95 -1.80
CA ARG A 399 -25.25 11.65 -1.16
C ARG A 399 -24.49 11.53 0.16
N PRO A 400 -24.97 10.71 1.12
CA PRO A 400 -24.18 10.34 2.29
C PRO A 400 -22.82 9.77 1.87
N ARG A 401 -21.75 10.35 2.40
CA ARG A 401 -20.38 9.96 2.04
C ARG A 401 -19.97 8.68 2.75
N PRO A 402 -19.09 7.86 2.15
CA PRO A 402 -18.40 6.78 2.86
C PRO A 402 -17.66 7.31 4.06
N GLY A 403 -17.59 6.50 5.11
CA GLY A 403 -16.76 6.77 6.27
C GLY A 403 -15.29 6.95 5.88
N ARG A 404 -14.57 7.84 6.58
CA ARG A 404 -13.13 8.03 6.36
C ARG A 404 -12.38 7.62 7.62
N ASP A 405 -11.39 6.76 7.43
CA ASP A 405 -10.43 6.42 8.48
C ASP A 405 -9.32 7.47 8.52
N ASP A 406 -9.43 8.41 9.43
CA ASP A 406 -8.57 9.60 9.53
C ASP A 406 -7.18 9.32 10.13
N LYS A 407 -6.84 8.07 10.46
CA LYS A 407 -5.48 7.79 10.91
C LYS A 407 -4.48 7.96 9.77
N VAL A 408 -3.33 8.51 10.10
CA VAL A 408 -2.18 8.66 9.21
C VAL A 408 -1.23 7.50 9.48
N VAL A 409 -1.05 6.62 8.50
CA VAL A 409 -0.09 5.50 8.56
C VAL A 409 1.22 5.95 7.92
N ALA A 410 2.36 5.80 8.61
CA ALA A 410 3.65 6.34 8.18
C ALA A 410 4.09 5.79 6.81
N ALA A 411 4.10 4.47 6.63
CA ALA A 411 4.46 3.83 5.36
C ALA A 411 3.63 4.34 4.19
N TRP A 412 2.30 4.36 4.35
CA TRP A 412 1.39 4.74 3.27
C TRP A 412 1.51 6.23 2.90
N ASN A 413 1.82 7.07 3.88
CA ASN A 413 2.17 8.47 3.62
C ASN A 413 3.52 8.60 2.92
N GLY A 414 4.51 7.74 3.22
CA GLY A 414 5.75 7.64 2.44
C GLY A 414 5.51 7.37 0.96
N LEU A 415 4.64 6.38 0.65
CA LEU A 415 4.21 6.09 -0.73
C LEU A 415 3.50 7.28 -1.39
N ALA A 416 2.59 7.95 -0.66
CA ALA A 416 1.88 9.13 -1.17
C ALA A 416 2.83 10.32 -1.43
N ILE A 417 3.81 10.54 -0.56
CA ILE A 417 4.85 11.56 -0.73
C ILE A 417 5.62 11.32 -2.03
N ALA A 418 6.11 10.10 -2.26
CA ALA A 418 6.81 9.76 -3.50
C ALA A 418 5.94 9.98 -4.74
N ALA A 419 4.69 9.49 -4.71
CA ALA A 419 3.75 9.62 -5.82
C ALA A 419 3.43 11.09 -6.16
N LEU A 420 3.14 11.91 -5.16
CA LEU A 420 2.78 13.32 -5.35
C LEU A 420 3.99 14.17 -5.77
N ALA A 421 5.17 13.93 -5.19
CA ALA A 421 6.40 14.64 -5.56
C ALA A 421 6.76 14.37 -7.03
N GLU A 422 6.81 13.11 -7.46
CA GLU A 422 7.12 12.74 -8.84
C GLU A 422 6.05 13.23 -9.83
N THR A 423 4.76 13.00 -9.53
CA THR A 423 3.66 13.46 -10.38
C THR A 423 3.65 14.98 -10.51
N GLY A 424 3.90 15.70 -9.40
CA GLY A 424 4.04 17.15 -9.40
C GLY A 424 5.17 17.65 -10.27
N ALA A 425 6.33 17.03 -10.22
CA ALA A 425 7.49 17.37 -11.02
C ALA A 425 7.28 17.06 -12.52
N TYR A 426 6.69 15.90 -12.84
CA TYR A 426 6.49 15.47 -14.23
C TYR A 426 5.45 16.28 -14.98
N PHE A 427 4.42 16.76 -14.30
CA PHE A 427 3.29 17.44 -14.92
C PHE A 427 3.21 18.95 -14.63
N ASP A 428 4.28 19.53 -14.06
CA ASP A 428 4.36 20.94 -13.68
C ASP A 428 3.20 21.36 -12.75
N ARG A 429 2.99 20.54 -11.69
CA ARG A 429 1.99 20.72 -10.63
C ARG A 429 2.68 20.97 -9.29
N PRO A 430 3.23 22.19 -9.06
CA PRO A 430 3.94 22.53 -7.81
C PRO A 430 3.06 22.40 -6.57
N ASP A 431 1.75 22.52 -6.71
CA ASP A 431 0.79 22.28 -5.63
C ASP A 431 0.85 20.85 -5.10
N LEU A 432 1.08 19.83 -5.96
CA LEU A 432 1.24 18.45 -5.53
C LEU A 432 2.56 18.24 -4.77
N VAL A 433 3.64 18.89 -5.21
CA VAL A 433 4.93 18.88 -4.49
C VAL A 433 4.77 19.53 -3.11
N GLU A 434 4.04 20.65 -3.01
CA GLU A 434 3.72 21.29 -1.73
C GLU A 434 2.97 20.32 -0.79
N ARG A 435 1.95 19.58 -1.30
CA ARG A 435 1.21 18.60 -0.47
C ARG A 435 2.10 17.43 -0.04
N ALA A 436 3.02 16.96 -0.89
CA ALA A 436 4.01 15.96 -0.52
C ALA A 436 4.93 16.46 0.60
N THR A 437 5.40 17.70 0.50
CA THR A 437 6.25 18.33 1.51
C THR A 437 5.51 18.49 2.85
N GLU A 438 4.25 18.94 2.84
CA GLU A 438 3.43 19.04 4.07
C GLU A 438 3.27 17.68 4.77
N ALA A 439 3.06 16.60 3.99
CA ALA A 439 2.96 15.26 4.55
C ALA A 439 4.31 14.79 5.14
N ALA A 440 5.42 15.06 4.46
CA ALA A 440 6.75 14.76 4.96
C ALA A 440 7.07 15.54 6.25
N ASP A 441 6.73 16.82 6.31
CA ASP A 441 6.86 17.65 7.52
C ASP A 441 6.02 17.09 8.68
N LEU A 442 4.82 16.58 8.41
CA LEU A 442 4.01 15.92 9.44
C LEU A 442 4.72 14.67 9.97
N LEU A 443 5.25 13.82 9.09
CA LEU A 443 5.98 12.62 9.51
C LEU A 443 7.19 12.97 10.37
N VAL A 444 7.98 13.96 9.99
CA VAL A 444 9.13 14.42 10.78
C VAL A 444 8.68 14.98 12.15
N ARG A 445 7.63 15.79 12.17
CA ARG A 445 7.19 16.47 13.40
C ARG A 445 6.46 15.56 14.37
N VAL A 446 5.69 14.58 13.87
CA VAL A 446 4.76 13.78 14.69
C VAL A 446 5.20 12.32 14.82
N HIS A 447 5.68 11.71 13.72
CA HIS A 447 6.02 10.28 13.73
C HIS A 447 7.48 10.01 14.09
N LEU A 448 8.39 10.95 13.81
CA LEU A 448 9.83 10.77 14.05
C LEU A 448 10.18 11.15 15.49
N GLY A 449 10.58 10.17 16.29
CA GLY A 449 11.03 10.36 17.66
C GLY A 449 12.49 10.82 17.76
N GLU A 450 12.95 11.08 18.99
CA GLU A 450 14.28 11.66 19.29
C GLU A 450 15.48 10.88 18.76
N VAL A 451 15.33 9.56 18.55
CA VAL A 451 16.41 8.67 18.07
C VAL A 451 16.06 8.04 16.71
N ALA A 452 15.43 8.80 15.85
CA ALA A 452 14.95 8.37 14.54
C ALA A 452 14.00 7.14 14.58
N ARG A 453 13.34 6.88 15.71
CA ARG A 453 12.32 5.85 15.83
C ARG A 453 11.00 6.37 15.29
N LEU A 454 10.45 5.66 14.31
CA LEU A 454 9.13 5.97 13.79
C LEU A 454 8.03 5.41 14.67
N THR A 455 6.97 6.20 14.83
CA THR A 455 5.66 5.73 15.30
C THR A 455 4.83 5.35 14.09
N ARG A 456 4.18 4.19 14.14
CA ARG A 456 3.40 3.62 13.02
C ARG A 456 2.27 4.53 12.55
N THR A 457 1.48 5.04 13.49
CA THR A 457 0.28 5.82 13.16
C THR A 457 0.20 7.13 13.95
N SER A 458 -0.53 8.09 13.41
CA SER A 458 -0.98 9.27 14.13
C SER A 458 -2.43 9.59 13.80
N LYS A 459 -3.08 10.37 14.64
CA LYS A 459 -4.43 10.91 14.41
C LYS A 459 -4.54 12.29 15.07
N ASP A 460 -5.19 13.24 14.38
CA ASP A 460 -5.40 14.61 14.86
C ASP A 460 -4.08 15.27 15.33
N GLY A 461 -2.98 15.03 14.61
CA GLY A 461 -1.65 15.57 14.91
C GLY A 461 -0.98 14.97 16.16
N ARG A 462 -1.45 13.83 16.65
CA ARG A 462 -0.90 13.12 17.81
C ARG A 462 -0.41 11.74 17.40
N ALA A 463 0.83 11.43 17.75
CA ALA A 463 1.40 10.10 17.55
C ALA A 463 0.62 9.05 18.36
N GLY A 464 0.41 7.89 17.77
CA GLY A 464 -0.06 6.69 18.45
C GLY A 464 1.02 6.09 19.35
N THR A 465 0.76 4.91 19.87
CA THR A 465 1.68 4.22 20.80
C THR A 465 2.46 3.08 20.16
N ASN A 466 2.08 2.66 18.94
CA ASN A 466 2.70 1.54 18.26
C ASN A 466 3.97 1.99 17.52
N ALA A 467 5.07 1.26 17.73
CA ALA A 467 6.32 1.51 17.01
C ALA A 467 6.17 1.18 15.53
N GLY A 468 6.89 1.93 14.69
CA GLY A 468 6.99 1.65 13.26
C GLY A 468 7.62 0.29 12.99
N VAL A 469 7.13 -0.37 11.94
CA VAL A 469 7.66 -1.63 11.42
C VAL A 469 8.54 -1.36 10.19
N LEU A 470 9.20 -2.38 9.65
CA LEU A 470 10.18 -2.21 8.57
C LEU A 470 9.62 -1.46 7.34
N GLU A 471 8.36 -1.70 6.95
CA GLU A 471 7.75 -0.99 5.81
C GLU A 471 7.66 0.53 6.06
N ASP A 472 7.42 0.96 7.32
CA ASP A 472 7.40 2.39 7.64
C ASP A 472 8.75 3.05 7.36
N TYR A 473 9.84 2.40 7.72
CA TYR A 473 11.18 2.92 7.47
C TYR A 473 11.53 2.93 5.98
N GLY A 474 11.19 1.85 5.26
CA GLY A 474 11.47 1.73 3.82
C GLY A 474 10.70 2.74 3.00
N ASP A 475 9.37 2.79 3.15
CA ASP A 475 8.49 3.63 2.33
C ASP A 475 8.65 5.13 2.67
N VAL A 476 8.84 5.48 3.96
CA VAL A 476 9.09 6.88 4.34
C VAL A 476 10.44 7.35 3.81
N ALA A 477 11.50 6.51 3.90
CA ALA A 477 12.79 6.85 3.34
C ALA A 477 12.71 7.04 1.81
N GLU A 478 11.97 6.20 1.09
CA GLU A 478 11.74 6.37 -0.35
C GLU A 478 10.99 7.67 -0.66
N GLY A 479 9.95 8.01 0.12
CA GLY A 479 9.24 9.28 0.00
C GLY A 479 10.17 10.50 0.18
N PHE A 480 11.02 10.47 1.19
CA PHE A 480 12.00 11.54 1.44
C PHE A 480 13.06 11.63 0.34
N LEU A 481 13.53 10.50 -0.19
CA LEU A 481 14.47 10.47 -1.32
C LEU A 481 13.84 11.04 -2.60
N ALA A 482 12.55 10.78 -2.85
CA ALA A 482 11.81 11.38 -3.96
C ALA A 482 11.67 12.90 -3.79
N LEU A 483 11.37 13.39 -2.59
CA LEU A 483 11.35 14.83 -2.29
C LEU A 483 12.73 15.46 -2.48
N ALA A 484 13.81 14.83 -1.98
CA ALA A 484 15.17 15.31 -2.17
C ALA A 484 15.50 15.49 -3.66
N ALA A 485 15.11 14.52 -4.50
CA ALA A 485 15.30 14.59 -5.95
C ALA A 485 14.56 15.77 -6.58
N VAL A 486 13.29 15.99 -6.19
CA VAL A 486 12.41 17.00 -6.81
C VAL A 486 12.71 18.41 -6.30
N THR A 487 12.91 18.57 -5.00
CA THR A 487 13.08 19.89 -4.36
C THR A 487 14.51 20.38 -4.34
N GLY A 488 15.51 19.49 -4.45
CA GLY A 488 16.92 19.82 -4.27
C GLY A 488 17.28 20.13 -2.81
N GLU A 489 16.42 19.78 -1.84
CA GLU A 489 16.63 20.02 -0.42
C GLU A 489 17.31 18.80 0.23
N GLY A 490 18.57 18.95 0.62
CA GLY A 490 19.38 17.87 1.21
C GLY A 490 18.89 17.38 2.57
N ALA A 491 18.07 18.15 3.27
CA ALA A 491 17.48 17.74 4.55
C ALA A 491 16.67 16.43 4.41
N TRP A 492 15.96 16.24 3.28
CA TRP A 492 15.22 15.01 3.03
C TRP A 492 16.15 13.80 2.86
N LEU A 493 17.30 13.98 2.23
CA LEU A 493 18.33 12.94 2.14
C LEU A 493 18.89 12.59 3.52
N GLU A 494 19.10 13.58 4.40
CA GLU A 494 19.56 13.37 5.76
C GLU A 494 18.54 12.60 6.60
N PHE A 495 17.25 12.96 6.54
CA PHE A 495 16.19 12.23 7.22
C PHE A 495 16.06 10.78 6.72
N ALA A 496 16.13 10.55 5.40
CA ALA A 496 16.17 9.20 4.85
C ALA A 496 17.34 8.40 5.41
N GLY A 497 18.52 9.00 5.49
CA GLY A 497 19.71 8.38 6.08
C GLY A 497 19.52 7.95 7.53
N PHE A 498 18.93 8.80 8.37
CA PHE A 498 18.64 8.45 9.76
C PHE A 498 17.70 7.24 9.88
N LEU A 499 16.66 7.17 9.03
CA LEU A 499 15.74 6.02 9.01
C LEU A 499 16.45 4.74 8.56
N LEU A 500 17.29 4.82 7.55
CA LEU A 500 18.00 3.68 7.00
C LEU A 500 19.13 3.19 7.92
N ASP A 501 19.76 4.06 8.70
CA ASP A 501 20.68 3.66 9.76
C ASP A 501 19.95 2.83 10.84
N VAL A 502 18.70 3.20 11.18
CA VAL A 502 17.85 2.40 12.08
C VAL A 502 17.51 1.04 11.46
N VAL A 503 17.28 0.96 10.15
CA VAL A 503 17.07 -0.33 9.47
C VAL A 503 18.29 -1.23 9.64
N LEU A 504 19.50 -0.69 9.42
CA LEU A 504 20.74 -1.45 9.59
C LEU A 504 20.93 -1.93 11.03
N GLU A 505 20.62 -1.09 12.02
CA GLU A 505 20.82 -1.39 13.44
C GLU A 505 19.77 -2.36 14.00
N GLN A 506 18.49 -2.17 13.65
CA GLN A 506 17.36 -2.78 14.38
C GLN A 506 16.63 -3.87 13.61
N PHE A 507 16.67 -3.85 12.28
CA PHE A 507 15.88 -4.77 11.47
C PHE A 507 16.71 -5.83 10.74
N THR A 508 18.03 -5.67 10.70
CA THR A 508 18.94 -6.61 10.03
C THR A 508 19.28 -7.79 10.94
N GLY A 509 19.25 -8.99 10.38
CA GLY A 509 19.68 -10.23 11.03
C GLY A 509 21.01 -10.75 10.50
N GLU A 510 21.47 -11.87 11.07
CA GLU A 510 22.68 -12.56 10.63
C GLU A 510 22.52 -13.04 9.18
N GLY A 511 23.44 -12.66 8.29
CA GLY A 511 23.40 -13.05 6.88
C GLY A 511 22.60 -12.14 5.96
N GLY A 512 22.24 -10.92 6.41
CA GLY A 512 21.61 -9.87 5.58
C GLY A 512 20.10 -10.00 5.39
N GLN A 513 19.46 -10.95 6.12
CA GLN A 513 18.00 -11.00 6.16
C GLN A 513 17.43 -9.84 6.96
N LEU A 514 16.24 -9.39 6.57
CA LEU A 514 15.49 -8.37 7.28
C LEU A 514 14.31 -8.99 8.06
N TYR A 515 13.90 -8.33 9.12
CA TYR A 515 12.72 -8.66 9.92
C TYR A 515 11.73 -7.50 9.89
N ASP A 516 10.44 -7.80 9.95
CA ASP A 516 9.41 -6.77 9.88
C ASP A 516 9.33 -5.91 11.15
N THR A 517 9.83 -6.42 12.29
CA THR A 517 9.88 -5.69 13.56
C THR A 517 11.31 -5.42 14.01
N ALA A 518 11.49 -4.32 14.76
CA ALA A 518 12.76 -3.99 15.39
C ALA A 518 13.22 -5.10 16.35
N HIS A 519 14.51 -5.24 16.55
CA HIS A 519 15.10 -6.21 17.47
C HIS A 519 14.64 -5.99 18.92
N GLU A 520 14.37 -4.74 19.30
CA GLU A 520 13.89 -4.35 20.63
C GLU A 520 12.34 -4.34 20.75
N ALA A 521 11.61 -4.70 19.69
CA ALA A 521 10.15 -4.73 19.71
C ALA A 521 9.60 -5.82 20.66
N GLU A 522 8.29 -5.73 20.94
CA GLU A 522 7.55 -6.75 21.69
C GLU A 522 7.80 -8.14 21.09
N LYS A 523 8.07 -9.12 21.96
CA LYS A 523 8.27 -10.51 21.54
C LYS A 523 6.91 -11.19 21.34
N LEU A 524 6.56 -11.44 20.09
CA LEU A 524 5.46 -12.30 19.72
C LEU A 524 5.92 -13.78 19.71
N ILE A 525 5.01 -14.71 19.40
CA ILE A 525 5.36 -16.16 19.28
C ILE A 525 6.50 -16.42 18.29
N ARG A 526 6.68 -15.53 17.31
CA ARG A 526 7.88 -15.45 16.47
C ARG A 526 8.11 -13.99 16.05
N ARG A 527 9.32 -13.65 15.69
CA ARG A 527 9.62 -12.36 15.05
C ARG A 527 9.18 -12.44 13.59
N PRO A 528 8.22 -11.60 13.12
CA PRO A 528 7.69 -11.70 11.76
C PRO A 528 8.76 -11.36 10.72
N GLN A 529 8.64 -12.02 9.58
CA GLN A 529 9.53 -11.86 8.44
C GLN A 529 8.78 -12.28 7.17
N ASP A 530 8.28 -11.33 6.41
CA ASP A 530 7.62 -11.59 5.14
C ASP A 530 8.25 -10.73 4.02
N PRO A 531 8.97 -11.34 3.07
CA PRO A 531 9.52 -10.63 1.94
C PRO A 531 8.54 -10.49 0.78
N THR A 532 7.31 -10.99 0.90
CA THR A 532 6.34 -11.01 -0.19
C THR A 532 5.46 -9.76 -0.18
N ASP A 533 5.32 -9.16 -1.36
CA ASP A 533 4.40 -8.04 -1.56
C ASP A 533 2.96 -8.52 -1.34
N SER A 534 2.18 -7.67 -0.70
CA SER A 534 0.73 -7.82 -0.53
C SER A 534 0.03 -6.72 -1.35
N ALA A 535 -0.76 -5.87 -0.71
CA ALA A 535 -1.30 -4.67 -1.33
C ALA A 535 -0.25 -3.53 -1.38
N THR A 536 0.74 -3.60 -0.51
CA THR A 536 1.90 -2.70 -0.44
C THR A 536 3.19 -3.46 -0.74
N PRO A 537 4.29 -2.77 -1.09
CA PRO A 537 5.61 -3.38 -1.09
C PRO A 537 5.91 -4.01 0.26
N ALA A 538 6.50 -5.20 0.27
CA ALA A 538 6.98 -5.78 1.52
C ALA A 538 8.01 -4.84 2.17
N GLY A 539 7.98 -4.70 3.49
CA GLY A 539 8.97 -3.89 4.20
C GLY A 539 10.41 -4.25 3.85
N TRP A 540 10.66 -5.52 3.60
CA TRP A 540 11.96 -6.02 3.15
C TRP A 540 12.41 -5.43 1.82
N THR A 541 11.56 -5.46 0.79
CA THR A 541 11.90 -4.99 -0.56
C THR A 541 11.82 -3.46 -0.67
N ALA A 542 10.94 -2.81 0.09
CA ALA A 542 10.90 -1.35 0.24
C ALA A 542 12.20 -0.82 0.86
N ALA A 543 12.64 -1.41 1.98
CA ALA A 543 13.91 -1.04 2.60
C ALA A 543 15.11 -1.30 1.67
N ALA A 544 15.12 -2.43 0.92
CA ALA A 544 16.19 -2.71 -0.05
C ALA A 544 16.28 -1.63 -1.14
N GLY A 545 15.13 -1.13 -1.65
CA GLY A 545 15.07 -0.05 -2.63
C GLY A 545 15.60 1.27 -2.09
N ALA A 546 15.13 1.66 -0.90
CA ALA A 546 15.57 2.89 -0.25
C ALA A 546 17.07 2.87 0.11
N LEU A 547 17.58 1.73 0.63
CA LEU A 547 19.00 1.53 0.91
C LEU A 547 19.87 1.65 -0.35
N LEU A 548 19.43 1.06 -1.46
CA LEU A 548 20.13 1.13 -2.76
C LEU A 548 20.19 2.57 -3.27
N SER A 549 19.06 3.27 -3.24
CA SER A 549 18.94 4.67 -3.67
C SER A 549 19.78 5.60 -2.80
N TYR A 550 19.74 5.43 -1.48
CA TYR A 550 20.56 6.21 -0.55
C TYR A 550 22.07 5.98 -0.77
N ALA A 551 22.46 4.73 -1.01
CA ALA A 551 23.85 4.40 -1.34
C ALA A 551 24.31 5.06 -2.65
N ALA A 552 23.42 5.19 -3.64
CA ALA A 552 23.71 5.88 -4.90
C ALA A 552 23.89 7.40 -4.70
N TYR A 553 23.14 8.04 -3.78
CA TYR A 553 23.36 9.46 -3.43
C TYR A 553 24.64 9.71 -2.66
N THR A 554 25.02 8.79 -1.78
CA THR A 554 26.04 9.05 -0.74
C THR A 554 27.37 8.32 -0.95
N GLY A 555 27.38 7.27 -1.77
CA GLY A 555 28.52 6.35 -1.89
C GLY A 555 28.69 5.43 -0.68
N SER A 556 27.69 5.29 0.18
CA SER A 556 27.76 4.44 1.37
C SER A 556 27.80 2.96 1.02
N GLU A 557 28.95 2.32 1.25
CA GLU A 557 29.14 0.89 1.03
C GLU A 557 28.30 0.04 2.01
N ALA A 558 28.09 0.51 3.23
CA ALA A 558 27.28 -0.19 4.23
C ALA A 558 25.83 -0.36 3.78
N HIS A 559 25.20 0.73 3.30
CA HIS A 559 23.82 0.73 2.81
C HIS A 559 23.69 -0.11 1.52
N ARG A 560 24.68 0.00 0.62
CA ARG A 560 24.73 -0.81 -0.60
C ARG A 560 24.80 -2.31 -0.29
N THR A 561 25.72 -2.70 0.59
CA THR A 561 25.88 -4.10 0.99
C THR A 561 24.61 -4.64 1.64
N ALA A 562 23.93 -3.83 2.45
CA ALA A 562 22.65 -4.22 3.07
C ALA A 562 21.54 -4.39 2.02
N ALA A 563 21.45 -3.47 1.03
CA ALA A 563 20.50 -3.58 -0.08
C ALA A 563 20.75 -4.87 -0.90
N GLU A 564 21.99 -5.13 -1.26
CA GLU A 564 22.38 -6.35 -2.00
C GLU A 564 22.09 -7.63 -1.22
N GLY A 565 22.35 -7.63 0.09
CA GLY A 565 22.01 -8.75 0.98
C GLY A 565 20.50 -8.99 1.06
N ALA A 566 19.71 -7.92 1.18
CA ALA A 566 18.25 -8.00 1.20
C ALA A 566 17.69 -8.52 -0.13
N LEU A 567 18.27 -8.12 -1.28
CA LEU A 567 17.84 -8.57 -2.60
C LEU A 567 18.13 -10.06 -2.89
N GLY A 568 18.90 -10.74 -2.06
CA GLY A 568 19.08 -12.19 -2.15
C GLY A 568 17.76 -12.98 -2.10
N VAL A 569 16.74 -12.46 -1.41
CA VAL A 569 15.40 -13.08 -1.38
C VAL A 569 14.71 -13.06 -2.75
N VAL A 570 14.94 -12.02 -3.54
CA VAL A 570 14.38 -11.88 -4.90
C VAL A 570 14.92 -12.95 -5.82
N LYS A 571 16.20 -13.32 -5.68
CA LYS A 571 16.81 -14.42 -6.43
C LYS A 571 16.11 -15.75 -6.18
N ALA A 572 15.67 -15.99 -4.95
CA ALA A 572 15.00 -17.22 -4.56
C ALA A 572 13.51 -17.24 -4.95
N LEU A 573 12.79 -16.14 -4.76
CA LEU A 573 11.34 -16.05 -4.93
C LEU A 573 10.93 -15.58 -6.32
N GLY A 574 11.68 -14.68 -6.96
CA GLY A 574 11.33 -14.11 -8.26
C GLY A 574 10.95 -15.16 -9.31
N PRO A 575 11.75 -16.25 -9.52
CA PRO A 575 11.40 -17.30 -10.46
C PRO A 575 10.17 -18.14 -10.10
N ARG A 576 9.76 -18.16 -8.82
CA ARG A 576 8.71 -19.06 -8.28
C ARG A 576 7.37 -18.37 -8.07
N ALA A 577 7.40 -17.13 -7.62
CA ALA A 577 6.24 -16.37 -7.22
C ALA A 577 6.38 -14.88 -7.60
N PRO A 578 6.60 -14.56 -8.90
CA PRO A 578 6.95 -13.20 -9.33
C PRO A 578 5.86 -12.17 -9.02
N ARG A 579 4.59 -12.56 -8.95
CA ARG A 579 3.48 -11.67 -8.58
C ARG A 579 3.57 -11.14 -7.16
N PHE A 580 4.21 -11.89 -6.28
CA PHE A 580 4.29 -11.58 -4.85
C PHE A 580 5.66 -10.98 -4.46
N ILE A 581 6.47 -10.55 -5.44
CA ILE A 581 7.75 -9.90 -5.20
C ILE A 581 8.06 -8.85 -6.29
N GLY A 582 7.01 -8.24 -6.82
CA GLY A 582 7.08 -7.27 -7.91
C GLY A 582 7.96 -6.08 -7.58
N TRP A 583 7.86 -5.54 -6.34
CA TRP A 583 8.71 -4.45 -5.90
C TRP A 583 10.19 -4.85 -5.83
N GLY A 584 10.47 -6.01 -5.26
CA GLY A 584 11.82 -6.57 -5.22
C GLY A 584 12.42 -6.77 -6.62
N LEU A 585 11.62 -7.21 -7.60
CA LEU A 585 12.04 -7.32 -9.01
C LEU A 585 12.31 -5.93 -9.61
N ALA A 586 11.50 -4.92 -9.30
CA ALA A 586 11.72 -3.54 -9.73
C ALA A 586 13.03 -2.96 -9.16
N VAL A 587 13.36 -3.27 -7.91
CA VAL A 587 14.63 -2.88 -7.28
C VAL A 587 15.81 -3.66 -7.89
N ALA A 588 15.60 -4.94 -8.24
CA ALA A 588 16.62 -5.73 -8.93
C ALA A 588 16.98 -5.16 -10.31
N GLU A 589 16.00 -4.63 -11.07
CA GLU A 589 16.27 -3.91 -12.32
C GLU A 589 17.16 -2.68 -12.09
N ALA A 590 16.89 -1.91 -11.01
CA ALA A 590 17.74 -0.78 -10.63
C ALA A 590 19.17 -1.22 -10.30
N LEU A 591 19.33 -2.32 -9.55
CA LEU A 591 20.65 -2.86 -9.23
C LEU A 591 21.40 -3.32 -10.48
N LEU A 592 20.73 -3.97 -11.43
CA LEU A 592 21.33 -4.43 -12.67
C LEU A 592 21.72 -3.27 -13.62
N ASP A 593 20.97 -2.17 -13.64
CA ASP A 593 21.36 -0.94 -14.36
C ASP A 593 22.48 -0.15 -13.67
N GLY A 594 22.61 -0.30 -12.36
CA GLY A 594 23.75 0.21 -11.68
C GLY A 594 23.66 1.05 -10.42
N PRO A 595 22.57 1.62 -9.87
CA PRO A 595 21.73 2.68 -10.40
C PRO A 595 22.51 3.84 -11.03
N ARG A 596 21.89 4.60 -11.93
CA ARG A 596 22.53 5.83 -12.46
C ARG A 596 22.43 6.97 -11.45
N GLU A 597 23.55 7.59 -11.23
CA GLU A 597 23.74 8.70 -10.30
C GLU A 597 23.83 9.99 -11.11
N VAL A 598 22.78 10.82 -11.06
CA VAL A 598 22.66 12.03 -11.88
C VAL A 598 22.89 13.25 -11.01
N ALA A 599 24.01 13.94 -11.20
CA ALA A 599 24.31 15.19 -10.54
C ALA A 599 24.12 16.36 -11.51
N VAL A 600 23.25 17.29 -11.18
CA VAL A 600 22.98 18.50 -11.97
C VAL A 600 23.55 19.71 -11.23
N ALA A 601 24.74 20.15 -11.63
CA ALA A 601 25.28 21.43 -11.19
C ALA A 601 24.52 22.55 -11.92
N GLY A 602 23.49 23.11 -11.29
CA GLY A 602 22.61 24.09 -11.91
C GLY A 602 21.31 24.29 -11.12
N PRO A 603 20.42 25.16 -11.61
CA PRO A 603 19.21 25.52 -10.87
C PRO A 603 18.26 24.35 -10.74
N VAL A 604 17.72 24.15 -9.53
CA VAL A 604 16.61 23.26 -9.27
C VAL A 604 15.41 23.73 -10.10
N GLY A 605 14.70 22.77 -10.75
CA GLY A 605 13.62 23.08 -11.68
C GLY A 605 14.11 23.62 -13.05
N GLY A 606 15.43 23.74 -13.26
CA GLY A 606 16.02 24.08 -14.56
C GLY A 606 15.84 22.95 -15.60
N GLU A 607 16.19 23.23 -16.87
CA GLU A 607 15.98 22.30 -17.99
C GLU A 607 16.68 20.94 -17.75
N LEU A 608 17.97 20.94 -17.36
CA LEU A 608 18.71 19.70 -17.10
C LEU A 608 18.14 18.92 -15.90
N HIS A 609 17.71 19.63 -14.84
CA HIS A 609 17.08 18.97 -13.69
C HIS A 609 15.77 18.28 -14.10
N ARG A 610 14.88 18.98 -14.83
CA ARG A 610 13.63 18.39 -15.33
C ARG A 610 13.90 17.21 -16.27
N THR A 611 14.88 17.33 -17.17
CA THR A 611 15.29 16.24 -18.05
C THR A 611 15.80 15.04 -17.25
N ALA A 612 16.57 15.26 -16.18
CA ALA A 612 17.04 14.19 -15.32
C ALA A 612 15.90 13.46 -14.60
N LEU A 613 14.92 14.20 -14.05
CA LEU A 613 13.73 13.63 -13.39
C LEU A 613 12.84 12.82 -14.36
N LEU A 614 12.78 13.21 -15.62
CA LEU A 614 12.06 12.48 -16.68
C LEU A 614 12.82 11.30 -17.27
N GLY A 615 14.06 11.06 -16.86
CA GLY A 615 14.86 9.92 -17.28
C GLY A 615 14.21 8.59 -16.94
N GLN A 616 14.33 7.59 -17.85
CA GLN A 616 13.70 6.28 -17.68
C GLN A 616 14.61 5.22 -17.05
N ALA A 617 15.89 5.56 -16.80
CA ALA A 617 16.84 4.61 -16.22
C ALA A 617 16.36 4.07 -14.88
N PRO A 618 16.23 2.73 -14.70
CA PRO A 618 15.69 2.13 -13.48
C PRO A 618 16.46 2.55 -12.22
N GLY A 619 15.73 3.08 -11.24
CA GLY A 619 16.32 3.45 -9.96
C GLY A 619 17.35 4.58 -10.02
N ALA A 620 17.35 5.40 -11.09
CA ALA A 620 18.21 6.56 -11.17
C ALA A 620 17.93 7.54 -10.03
N VAL A 621 18.99 8.05 -9.40
CA VAL A 621 18.90 9.10 -8.37
C VAL A 621 19.34 10.44 -8.96
N VAL A 622 18.67 11.53 -8.57
CA VAL A 622 18.90 12.86 -9.13
C VAL A 622 19.21 13.85 -7.99
N ALA A 623 20.36 14.47 -8.03
CA ALA A 623 20.71 15.60 -7.16
C ALA A 623 20.89 16.85 -8.01
N ALA A 624 20.29 17.97 -7.61
CA ALA A 624 20.44 19.25 -8.29
C ALA A 624 20.77 20.35 -7.28
N GLY A 625 21.62 21.29 -7.66
CA GLY A 625 21.99 22.42 -6.81
C GLY A 625 23.05 23.31 -7.40
N GLU A 626 23.15 24.54 -6.89
CA GLU A 626 24.09 25.57 -7.34
C GLU A 626 25.08 25.95 -6.25
N GLY A 627 26.32 26.21 -6.68
CA GLY A 627 27.36 26.81 -5.85
C GLY A 627 28.03 25.85 -4.87
N PRO A 628 28.95 26.39 -4.04
CA PRO A 628 29.79 25.58 -3.15
C PRO A 628 29.02 24.86 -2.02
N GLY A 629 27.81 25.32 -1.70
CA GLY A 629 26.95 24.72 -0.67
C GLY A 629 26.22 23.45 -1.11
N ALA A 630 25.97 23.29 -2.40
CA ALA A 630 25.21 22.14 -2.92
C ALA A 630 25.88 20.80 -2.61
N GLY A 631 27.21 20.72 -2.62
CA GLY A 631 27.95 19.52 -2.24
C GLY A 631 27.91 19.19 -0.74
N ALA A 632 27.56 20.14 0.11
CA ALA A 632 27.36 19.89 1.54
C ALA A 632 26.00 19.22 1.80
N GLU A 633 25.01 19.50 0.95
CA GLU A 633 23.66 18.90 1.03
C GLU A 633 23.58 17.54 0.31
N PHE A 634 24.24 17.45 -0.86
CA PHE A 634 24.28 16.22 -1.66
C PHE A 634 25.70 15.79 -1.93
N PRO A 635 26.22 14.72 -1.32
CA PRO A 635 27.55 14.17 -1.63
C PRO A 635 27.77 13.92 -3.11
N LEU A 636 26.71 13.58 -3.84
CA LEU A 636 26.75 13.38 -5.28
C LEU A 636 27.13 14.63 -6.08
N LEU A 637 26.95 15.85 -5.55
CA LEU A 637 27.36 17.11 -6.20
C LEU A 637 28.80 17.55 -5.90
N VAL A 638 29.50 16.84 -5.01
CA VAL A 638 30.90 17.17 -4.67
C VAL A 638 31.79 17.01 -5.90
N ASP A 639 32.69 17.99 -6.13
CA ASP A 639 33.64 18.01 -7.26
C ASP A 639 33.00 17.96 -8.65
N ARG A 640 31.76 18.44 -8.79
CA ARG A 640 31.04 18.54 -10.07
C ARG A 640 30.68 20.00 -10.37
N PRO A 641 31.63 20.76 -10.96
CA PRO A 641 31.44 22.19 -11.24
C PRO A 641 30.60 22.42 -12.50
N LEU A 642 30.16 23.67 -12.67
CA LEU A 642 29.65 24.16 -13.97
C LEU A 642 30.76 24.09 -15.03
N VAL A 643 30.47 23.61 -16.22
CA VAL A 643 31.40 23.61 -17.35
C VAL A 643 31.17 24.86 -18.17
N GLY A 644 32.25 25.67 -18.32
CA GLY A 644 32.14 26.94 -19.03
C GLY A 644 31.24 28.00 -18.36
N GLY A 645 30.80 27.77 -17.12
CA GLY A 645 29.84 28.64 -16.42
C GLY A 645 28.38 28.30 -16.71
N GLU A 646 28.11 27.25 -17.47
CA GLU A 646 26.75 26.80 -17.84
C GLU A 646 26.29 25.64 -16.93
N PRO A 647 24.98 25.49 -16.67
CA PRO A 647 24.44 24.33 -15.99
C PRO A 647 24.93 23.03 -16.63
N THR A 648 25.32 22.06 -15.81
CA THR A 648 26.02 20.86 -16.29
C THR A 648 25.51 19.62 -15.57
N ALA A 649 25.19 18.59 -16.35
CA ALA A 649 24.79 17.29 -15.81
C ALA A 649 25.93 16.27 -15.91
N TYR A 650 26.08 15.47 -14.86
CA TYR A 650 27.01 14.37 -14.73
C TYR A 650 26.19 13.09 -14.52
N VAL A 651 26.36 12.10 -15.38
CA VAL A 651 25.74 10.77 -15.21
C VAL A 651 26.83 9.80 -14.82
N CYS A 652 26.69 9.19 -13.67
CA CYS A 652 27.72 8.32 -13.08
C CYS A 652 27.14 6.93 -12.74
N ARG A 653 28.03 5.96 -12.55
CA ARG A 653 27.77 4.68 -11.88
C ARG A 653 28.90 4.42 -10.91
N HIS A 654 28.58 4.09 -9.67
CA HIS A 654 29.56 3.93 -8.60
C HIS A 654 30.52 5.13 -8.49
N PHE A 655 29.97 6.34 -8.61
CA PHE A 655 30.69 7.62 -8.61
C PHE A 655 31.72 7.79 -9.77
N VAL A 656 31.74 6.87 -10.73
CA VAL A 656 32.51 7.02 -11.97
C VAL A 656 31.61 7.60 -13.06
N CYS A 657 31.91 8.84 -13.47
CA CYS A 657 31.06 9.62 -14.35
C CYS A 657 31.51 9.51 -15.82
N ASP A 658 30.51 9.52 -16.71
CA ASP A 658 30.71 9.80 -18.12
C ASP A 658 31.16 11.25 -18.35
N ALA A 659 31.48 11.61 -19.59
CA ALA A 659 31.74 13.00 -19.95
C ALA A 659 30.51 13.86 -19.57
N PRO A 660 30.72 15.00 -18.86
CA PRO A 660 29.62 15.88 -18.49
C PRO A 660 28.96 16.50 -19.71
N THR A 661 27.68 16.84 -19.58
CA THR A 661 26.93 17.48 -20.67
C THR A 661 26.18 18.72 -20.20
N THR A 662 26.08 19.73 -21.07
CA THR A 662 25.24 20.92 -20.90
C THR A 662 24.00 20.85 -21.83
N ASP A 663 23.84 19.77 -22.58
CA ASP A 663 22.76 19.54 -23.53
C ASP A 663 21.69 18.59 -22.97
N ALA A 664 20.45 19.04 -22.93
CA ALA A 664 19.33 18.28 -22.37
C ALA A 664 19.01 17.02 -23.23
N GLY A 665 19.16 17.10 -24.56
CA GLY A 665 18.93 15.95 -25.43
C GLY A 665 19.99 14.85 -25.25
N GLU A 666 21.27 15.23 -25.07
CA GLU A 666 22.32 14.30 -24.72
C GLU A 666 22.07 13.64 -23.36
N LEU A 667 21.64 14.43 -22.37
CA LEU A 667 21.27 13.90 -21.05
C LEU A 667 20.12 12.90 -21.13
N ALA A 668 19.04 13.24 -21.85
CA ALA A 668 17.92 12.33 -22.07
C ALA A 668 18.38 11.01 -22.69
N GLY A 669 19.20 11.05 -23.73
CA GLY A 669 19.77 9.85 -24.36
C GLY A 669 20.61 9.00 -23.39
N LYS A 670 21.36 9.61 -22.47
CA LYS A 670 22.10 8.88 -21.42
C LYS A 670 21.20 8.23 -20.37
N LEU A 671 19.95 8.67 -20.24
CA LEU A 671 18.98 8.18 -19.25
C LEU A 671 17.88 7.29 -19.85
N GLY A 672 18.03 6.89 -21.13
CA GLY A 672 17.10 5.99 -21.81
C GLY A 672 15.81 6.70 -22.29
N GLY A 673 15.87 8.03 -22.48
CA GLY A 673 14.77 8.86 -22.99
C GLY A 673 14.84 9.07 -24.50
#